data_0d1ba380bb400453fbe6194bb0268825
#
_entry.id   0d1ba380bb400453fbe6194bb0268825
#
_cell.length_a   1.000
_cell.length_b   1.000
_cell.length_c   1.000
_cell.angle_alpha   90.00
_cell.angle_beta   90.00
_cell.angle_gamma   90.00
#
_symmetry.space_group_name_H-M   'P 1'
#
loop_
_entity.id
_entity.type
_entity.pdbx_description
1 polymer ?
#
loop_
_entity_poly.entity_id
_entity_poly.type
_entity_poly.pdbx_seq_one_letter_code
_entity_poly.pdbx_strand_id
1 'polypeptide(L)'
;MKIKYSTKQLINYAYLITALIVTFCFISLFEIFTTILKGIKVPEIGVVILYKFLNDFWAGLLIGLLLFPLHWFLSIFIKKHNQLIIQILLGLVVLIQFALVKYSTTTLLNLGADLLGYSFDDITLTVSSSESMSVLYFIPFILAVSILFALNKVFTKYISSRSLVASLFILMLIFGGLKLVLSQSSEAVYQNKLYFLASDIAKYKHEQYQLNSYDLSNKNSFPLLKPFSETNDVLAPFFNIKEEKPNIVFIIVEGLGAEFVGKNEYSGFTPFLDSLIPQSLYWENFVSNAGRTFGVLPSLFASLPYGEKGFMDLQKTPSYISLISVLKANGYTTSFYTGDPSSFDRKINFLEYNNIDVIIDEEKFGPDFEKTKANAGGFSWGYPDAEIFKKVASVLNPEKQPRLDIIMTLTNHEPFDFPSKEIFNIKVDSILNAKNSSTDFKDEVKSYEAIFASILYTDTAIKNFITNYKKRPEFANTIFVITGDHRLIPINQKDKLCRFHVPFLIYSPLLNKTKSVKSISSHLDVTPTLLSFLMNNYSFNKLEKTAWLSEGLDTVKEFRNIHKIPLMRYKGSINDYIYNDYMLSDGALYQINENFGINKVIEKELIKSISDSLLEFKKLNRYVIQKNRIFPDSLNIYRNSVIEFSEGELQIIRKLTRNLNFDECFNLAKETAFNKDYIKARLLCNYILNELPNHADARTLKGRTLAWDEKFEEAEKELLSVVKRSPFYYDSYLALLDLYWWSNQHEKSIEITQKAFDNKLENSDISFKLAKAYTRMDSNDEAKQIMDSLVKIYPDNIEYITFNKSLK
;
A
#
# COMPACT_ATOMS: atom_id res chain seq x y z
N MET A 1 -17.61 -29.94 -48.63
CA MET A 1 -16.22 -29.51 -48.65
C MET A 1 -15.46 -30.30 -47.58
N LYS A 2 -14.57 -31.26 -47.96
CA LYS A 2 -13.78 -32.01 -46.97
C LYS A 2 -12.75 -31.09 -46.37
N ILE A 3 -12.98 -30.67 -45.12
CA ILE A 3 -12.09 -29.83 -44.33
C ILE A 3 -10.86 -30.71 -43.99
N LYS A 4 -9.75 -30.54 -44.73
CA LYS A 4 -8.49 -31.24 -44.44
C LYS A 4 -7.50 -30.28 -43.78
N TYR A 5 -7.24 -30.50 -42.49
CA TYR A 5 -6.06 -29.97 -41.80
C TYR A 5 -4.80 -30.68 -42.34
N SER A 6 -3.79 -29.93 -42.79
CA SER A 6 -2.65 -30.52 -43.46
C SER A 6 -1.54 -30.83 -42.45
N THR A 7 -0.86 -31.98 -42.63
CA THR A 7 0.31 -32.40 -41.86
C THR A 7 1.40 -31.32 -41.85
N LYS A 8 1.54 -30.56 -42.97
CA LYS A 8 2.49 -29.44 -43.05
C LYS A 8 2.14 -28.30 -42.08
N GLN A 9 0.87 -28.02 -41.89
CA GLN A 9 0.45 -26.98 -40.91
C GLN A 9 0.73 -27.41 -39.47
N LEU A 10 0.52 -28.68 -39.13
CA LEU A 10 0.86 -29.22 -37.82
C LEU A 10 2.37 -29.17 -37.55
N ILE A 11 3.19 -29.53 -38.53
CA ILE A 11 4.64 -29.44 -38.39
C ILE A 11 5.12 -28.00 -38.21
N ASN A 12 4.57 -27.06 -39.00
CA ASN A 12 4.91 -25.66 -38.84
C ASN A 12 4.52 -25.12 -37.44
N TYR A 13 3.39 -25.55 -36.90
CA TYR A 13 2.98 -25.24 -35.55
C TYR A 13 3.95 -25.82 -34.51
N ALA A 14 4.38 -27.07 -34.68
CA ALA A 14 5.35 -27.72 -33.80
C ALA A 14 6.69 -26.94 -33.77
N TYR A 15 7.16 -26.44 -34.95
CA TYR A 15 8.36 -25.58 -34.98
C TYR A 15 8.18 -24.31 -34.18
N LEU A 16 7.02 -23.65 -34.27
CA LEU A 16 6.71 -22.43 -33.48
C LEU A 16 6.71 -22.71 -31.98
N ILE A 17 6.10 -23.80 -31.53
CA ILE A 17 6.07 -24.17 -30.12
C ILE A 17 7.46 -24.55 -29.62
N THR A 18 8.25 -25.26 -30.42
CA THR A 18 9.66 -25.52 -30.03
C THR A 18 10.47 -24.23 -29.92
N ALA A 19 10.28 -23.30 -30.85
CA ALA A 19 10.92 -21.98 -30.76
C ALA A 19 10.50 -21.20 -29.49
N LEU A 20 9.21 -21.27 -29.10
CA LEU A 20 8.72 -20.70 -27.86
C LEU A 20 9.43 -21.30 -26.62
N ILE A 21 9.49 -22.63 -26.54
CA ILE A 21 10.15 -23.34 -25.41
C ILE A 21 11.61 -22.90 -25.29
N VAL A 22 12.35 -22.90 -26.39
CA VAL A 22 13.75 -22.48 -26.39
C VAL A 22 13.89 -20.98 -26.03
N THR A 23 12.97 -20.13 -26.50
CA THR A 23 12.94 -18.71 -26.11
C THR A 23 12.73 -18.54 -24.62
N PHE A 24 11.84 -19.33 -23.98
CA PHE A 24 11.66 -19.31 -22.53
C PHE A 24 12.95 -19.72 -21.80
N CYS A 25 13.67 -20.74 -22.28
CA CYS A 25 14.97 -21.10 -21.71
C CYS A 25 15.98 -19.94 -21.79
N PHE A 26 16.03 -19.18 -22.90
CA PHE A 26 16.88 -17.98 -23.01
C PHE A 26 16.47 -16.89 -22.02
N ILE A 27 15.16 -16.66 -21.84
CA ILE A 27 14.65 -15.70 -20.86
C ILE A 27 15.01 -16.14 -19.43
N SER A 28 14.94 -17.44 -19.12
CA SER A 28 15.35 -17.99 -17.83
C SER A 28 16.85 -17.85 -17.58
N LEU A 29 17.69 -18.03 -18.58
CA LEU A 29 19.13 -17.75 -18.47
C LEU A 29 19.41 -16.26 -18.24
N PHE A 30 18.69 -15.38 -18.93
CA PHE A 30 18.74 -13.94 -18.71
C PHE A 30 18.35 -13.57 -17.27
N GLU A 31 17.30 -14.19 -16.72
CA GLU A 31 16.87 -14.01 -15.32
C GLU A 31 17.99 -14.41 -14.34
N ILE A 32 18.58 -15.59 -14.51
CA ILE A 32 19.68 -16.07 -13.66
C ILE A 32 20.89 -15.10 -13.74
N PHE A 33 21.25 -14.73 -14.97
CA PHE A 33 22.38 -13.84 -15.20
C PHE A 33 22.17 -12.45 -14.54
N THR A 34 20.99 -11.85 -14.71
CA THR A 34 20.66 -10.56 -14.10
C THR A 34 20.59 -10.65 -12.58
N THR A 35 20.12 -11.77 -12.02
CA THR A 35 20.10 -12.02 -10.58
C THR A 35 21.52 -12.08 -10.01
N ILE A 36 22.43 -12.76 -10.70
CA ILE A 36 23.86 -12.84 -10.30
C ILE A 36 24.54 -11.47 -10.41
N LEU A 37 24.26 -10.72 -11.49
CA LEU A 37 24.82 -9.37 -11.65
C LEU A 37 24.37 -8.38 -10.56
N LYS A 38 23.21 -8.59 -10.00
CA LYS A 38 22.70 -7.83 -8.83
C LYS A 38 23.30 -8.30 -7.49
N GLY A 39 24.25 -9.21 -7.48
CA GLY A 39 24.89 -9.71 -6.26
C GLY A 39 24.05 -10.71 -5.46
N ILE A 40 22.87 -11.11 -5.98
CA ILE A 40 21.97 -12.04 -5.28
C ILE A 40 22.51 -13.47 -5.40
N LYS A 41 22.72 -14.14 -4.27
CA LYS A 41 23.17 -15.52 -4.25
C LYS A 41 22.11 -16.45 -4.86
N VAL A 42 22.45 -17.10 -5.98
CA VAL A 42 21.62 -18.15 -6.57
C VAL A 42 22.11 -19.50 -6.04
N PRO A 43 21.27 -20.26 -5.27
CA PRO A 43 21.70 -21.55 -4.75
C PRO A 43 21.91 -22.53 -5.92
N GLU A 44 22.94 -23.35 -5.85
CA GLU A 44 23.24 -24.45 -6.79
C GLU A 44 22.81 -24.18 -8.24
N ILE A 45 23.47 -23.27 -8.93
CA ILE A 45 23.10 -22.73 -10.26
C ILE A 45 22.67 -23.83 -11.25
N GLY A 46 23.36 -24.98 -11.27
CA GLY A 46 23.04 -26.12 -12.13
C GLY A 46 21.65 -26.70 -11.85
N VAL A 47 21.26 -26.79 -10.58
CA VAL A 47 19.93 -27.26 -10.15
C VAL A 47 18.87 -26.25 -10.56
N VAL A 48 19.13 -24.95 -10.36
CA VAL A 48 18.21 -23.86 -10.77
C VAL A 48 17.96 -23.90 -12.27
N ILE A 49 19.01 -24.04 -13.10
CA ILE A 49 18.89 -24.14 -14.56
C ILE A 49 18.04 -25.37 -14.95
N LEU A 50 18.28 -26.53 -14.32
CA LEU A 50 17.53 -27.74 -14.61
C LEU A 50 16.03 -27.56 -14.32
N TYR A 51 15.68 -27.05 -13.15
CA TYR A 51 14.27 -26.82 -12.78
C TYR A 51 13.60 -25.78 -13.67
N LYS A 52 14.30 -24.71 -14.03
CA LYS A 52 13.77 -23.69 -14.92
C LYS A 52 13.48 -24.25 -16.30
N PHE A 53 14.44 -24.99 -16.90
CA PHE A 53 14.24 -25.60 -18.23
C PHE A 53 13.13 -26.63 -18.21
N LEU A 54 13.02 -27.42 -17.15
CA LEU A 54 11.92 -28.35 -16.93
C LEU A 54 10.56 -27.61 -16.92
N ASN A 55 10.46 -26.52 -16.15
CA ASN A 55 9.22 -25.75 -16.04
C ASN A 55 8.91 -24.95 -17.32
N ASP A 56 9.92 -24.42 -18.00
CA ASP A 56 9.76 -23.71 -19.27
C ASP A 56 9.28 -24.65 -20.40
N PHE A 57 9.81 -25.88 -20.40
CA PHE A 57 9.37 -26.91 -21.35
C PHE A 57 7.88 -27.23 -21.17
N TRP A 58 7.44 -27.49 -19.94
CA TRP A 58 6.05 -27.80 -19.66
C TRP A 58 5.12 -26.59 -19.87
N ALA A 59 5.55 -25.39 -19.51
CA ALA A 59 4.79 -24.16 -19.78
C ALA A 59 4.60 -23.94 -21.28
N GLY A 60 5.66 -24.08 -22.09
CA GLY A 60 5.58 -23.94 -23.54
C GLY A 60 4.69 -25.01 -24.21
N LEU A 61 4.77 -26.25 -23.75
CA LEU A 61 3.87 -27.33 -24.22
C LEU A 61 2.40 -27.04 -23.89
N LEU A 62 2.13 -26.61 -22.67
CA LEU A 62 0.77 -26.28 -22.23
C LEU A 62 0.19 -25.12 -23.07
N ILE A 63 0.98 -24.06 -23.30
CA ILE A 63 0.56 -22.96 -24.19
C ILE A 63 0.30 -23.46 -25.60
N GLY A 64 1.17 -24.35 -26.10
CA GLY A 64 0.98 -24.99 -27.39
C GLY A 64 -0.33 -25.80 -27.47
N LEU A 65 -0.66 -26.55 -26.43
CA LEU A 65 -1.92 -27.28 -26.35
C LEU A 65 -3.13 -26.37 -26.30
N LEU A 66 -3.06 -25.27 -25.49
CA LEU A 66 -4.14 -24.30 -25.35
C LEU A 66 -4.40 -23.50 -26.63
N LEU A 67 -3.36 -23.17 -27.40
CA LEU A 67 -3.49 -22.44 -28.65
C LEU A 67 -3.79 -23.34 -29.86
N PHE A 68 -3.66 -24.68 -29.72
CA PHE A 68 -3.87 -25.61 -30.84
C PHE A 68 -5.29 -25.56 -31.43
N PRO A 69 -6.39 -25.51 -30.65
CA PRO A 69 -7.74 -25.37 -31.22
C PRO A 69 -7.90 -24.11 -32.07
N LEU A 70 -7.33 -22.99 -31.61
CA LEU A 70 -7.34 -21.73 -32.35
C LEU A 70 -6.52 -21.86 -33.65
N HIS A 71 -5.32 -22.44 -33.58
CA HIS A 71 -4.50 -22.69 -34.76
C HIS A 71 -5.20 -23.60 -35.76
N TRP A 72 -5.84 -24.67 -35.29
CA TRP A 72 -6.65 -25.57 -36.13
C TRP A 72 -7.79 -24.82 -36.83
N PHE A 73 -8.56 -24.02 -36.08
CA PHE A 73 -9.65 -23.19 -36.62
C PHE A 73 -9.14 -22.20 -37.67
N LEU A 74 -8.10 -21.43 -37.35
CA LEU A 74 -7.50 -20.46 -38.29
C LEU A 74 -6.94 -21.13 -39.54
N SER A 75 -6.40 -22.33 -39.42
CA SER A 75 -5.86 -23.09 -40.53
C SER A 75 -6.93 -23.50 -41.55
N ILE A 76 -8.17 -23.64 -41.12
CA ILE A 76 -9.31 -23.97 -41.95
C ILE A 76 -9.90 -22.72 -42.59
N PHE A 77 -10.17 -21.69 -41.80
CA PHE A 77 -10.95 -20.53 -42.22
C PHE A 77 -10.10 -19.38 -42.76
N ILE A 78 -8.86 -19.18 -42.24
CA ILE A 78 -7.99 -18.05 -42.57
C ILE A 78 -6.61 -18.53 -43.02
N LYS A 79 -6.57 -19.42 -43.99
CA LYS A 79 -5.35 -20.14 -44.45
C LYS A 79 -4.16 -19.24 -44.75
N LYS A 80 -4.36 -18.02 -45.28
CA LYS A 80 -3.28 -17.11 -45.69
C LYS A 80 -2.56 -16.45 -44.51
N HIS A 81 -3.27 -16.15 -43.43
CA HIS A 81 -2.75 -15.38 -42.30
C HIS A 81 -2.61 -16.18 -41.00
N ASN A 82 -3.00 -17.45 -41.01
CA ASN A 82 -2.94 -18.31 -39.84
C ASN A 82 -1.60 -18.24 -39.10
N GLN A 83 -0.51 -18.47 -39.83
CA GLN A 83 0.82 -18.53 -39.23
C GLN A 83 1.25 -17.18 -38.62
N LEU A 84 0.91 -16.08 -39.29
CA LEU A 84 1.17 -14.72 -38.78
C LEU A 84 0.41 -14.43 -37.50
N ILE A 85 -0.87 -14.79 -37.43
CA ILE A 85 -1.71 -14.57 -36.23
C ILE A 85 -1.12 -15.35 -35.04
N ILE A 86 -0.79 -16.64 -35.24
CA ILE A 86 -0.18 -17.42 -34.16
C ILE A 86 1.19 -16.87 -33.76
N GLN A 87 2.01 -16.40 -34.69
CA GLN A 87 3.29 -15.75 -34.37
C GLN A 87 3.11 -14.48 -33.54
N ILE A 88 2.13 -13.64 -33.85
CA ILE A 88 1.81 -12.43 -33.06
C ILE A 88 1.37 -12.84 -31.66
N LEU A 89 0.48 -13.81 -31.51
CA LEU A 89 0.05 -14.28 -30.19
C LEU A 89 1.20 -14.84 -29.36
N LEU A 90 2.09 -15.64 -29.96
CA LEU A 90 3.27 -16.13 -29.26
C LEU A 90 4.27 -15.02 -28.94
N GLY A 91 4.38 -14.03 -29.81
CA GLY A 91 5.16 -12.80 -29.51
C GLY A 91 4.64 -12.06 -28.28
N LEU A 92 3.30 -11.91 -28.15
CA LEU A 92 2.68 -11.34 -26.93
C LEU A 92 2.94 -12.22 -25.71
N VAL A 93 2.87 -13.53 -25.84
CA VAL A 93 3.20 -14.47 -24.75
C VAL A 93 4.66 -14.27 -24.27
N VAL A 94 5.61 -14.12 -25.20
CA VAL A 94 7.03 -13.85 -24.88
C VAL A 94 7.19 -12.49 -24.19
N LEU A 95 6.50 -11.45 -24.65
CA LEU A 95 6.52 -10.13 -24.02
C LEU A 95 6.02 -10.21 -22.57
N ILE A 96 4.91 -10.89 -22.34
CA ILE A 96 4.35 -11.06 -20.98
C ILE A 96 5.34 -11.84 -20.09
N GLN A 97 5.87 -12.99 -20.58
CA GLN A 97 6.86 -13.77 -19.83
C GLN A 97 8.07 -12.92 -19.47
N PHE A 98 8.59 -12.11 -20.41
CA PHE A 98 9.75 -11.26 -20.17
C PHE A 98 9.44 -10.14 -19.16
N ALA A 99 8.26 -9.50 -19.25
CA ALA A 99 7.80 -8.51 -18.28
C ALA A 99 7.71 -9.09 -16.86
N LEU A 100 7.15 -10.31 -16.73
CA LEU A 100 7.07 -11.02 -15.44
C LEU A 100 8.45 -11.36 -14.88
N VAL A 101 9.41 -11.72 -15.74
CA VAL A 101 10.80 -11.94 -15.32
C VAL A 101 11.44 -10.64 -14.86
N LYS A 102 11.26 -9.51 -15.58
CA LYS A 102 11.73 -8.19 -15.13
C LYS A 102 11.14 -7.83 -13.77
N TYR A 103 9.83 -7.98 -13.59
CA TYR A 103 9.18 -7.80 -12.29
C TYR A 103 9.83 -8.66 -11.20
N SER A 104 10.01 -9.96 -11.48
CA SER A 104 10.62 -10.89 -10.51
C SER A 104 12.07 -10.55 -10.17
N THR A 105 12.86 -10.07 -11.13
CA THR A 105 14.27 -9.66 -10.88
C THR A 105 14.37 -8.31 -10.16
N THR A 106 13.30 -7.50 -10.14
CA THR A 106 13.24 -6.24 -9.40
C THR A 106 12.69 -6.46 -7.99
N THR A 107 11.56 -7.18 -7.87
CA THR A 107 10.86 -7.35 -6.58
C THR A 107 11.25 -8.62 -5.82
N LEU A 108 12.04 -9.51 -6.42
CA LEU A 108 12.38 -10.86 -5.93
C LEU A 108 11.15 -11.76 -5.67
N LEU A 109 10.02 -11.43 -6.27
CA LEU A 109 8.75 -12.13 -6.13
C LEU A 109 8.18 -12.47 -7.50
N ASN A 110 7.43 -13.58 -7.56
CA ASN A 110 6.60 -13.86 -8.73
C ASN A 110 5.30 -13.07 -8.65
N LEU A 111 4.92 -12.42 -9.73
CA LEU A 111 3.61 -11.78 -9.84
C LEU A 111 2.54 -12.87 -10.02
N GLY A 112 1.54 -12.87 -9.15
CA GLY A 112 0.46 -13.84 -9.11
C GLY A 112 -0.92 -13.19 -9.13
N ALA A 113 -1.84 -13.75 -8.36
CA ALA A 113 -3.20 -13.25 -8.21
C ALA A 113 -3.27 -11.86 -7.54
N ASP A 114 -2.20 -11.42 -6.89
CA ASP A 114 -2.01 -10.06 -6.39
C ASP A 114 -2.21 -8.99 -7.47
N LEU A 115 -1.87 -9.29 -8.74
CA LEU A 115 -2.16 -8.42 -9.87
C LEU A 115 -3.64 -7.98 -9.93
N LEU A 116 -4.56 -8.83 -9.50
CA LEU A 116 -6.00 -8.54 -9.52
C LEU A 116 -6.43 -7.56 -8.41
N GLY A 117 -5.55 -7.30 -7.44
CA GLY A 117 -5.77 -6.36 -6.33
C GLY A 117 -5.25 -4.95 -6.60
N TYR A 118 -4.48 -4.72 -7.67
CA TYR A 118 -3.93 -3.41 -8.02
C TYR A 118 -4.82 -2.65 -8.99
N SER A 119 -4.97 -1.35 -8.79
CA SER A 119 -5.56 -0.46 -9.80
C SER A 119 -4.55 -0.19 -10.93
N PHE A 120 -5.05 0.30 -12.05
CA PHE A 120 -4.15 0.70 -13.16
C PHE A 120 -3.21 1.82 -12.73
N ASP A 121 -3.67 2.72 -11.89
CA ASP A 121 -2.86 3.83 -11.35
C ASP A 121 -1.76 3.32 -10.42
N ASP A 122 -2.05 2.36 -9.53
CA ASP A 122 -1.03 1.73 -8.69
C ASP A 122 0.06 1.04 -9.53
N ILE A 123 -0.33 0.36 -10.63
CA ILE A 123 0.60 -0.30 -11.53
C ILE A 123 1.49 0.72 -12.24
N THR A 124 0.89 1.79 -12.80
CA THR A 124 1.66 2.83 -13.51
C THR A 124 2.61 3.57 -12.56
N LEU A 125 2.17 3.86 -11.34
CA LEU A 125 2.97 4.49 -10.30
C LEU A 125 4.18 3.60 -9.93
N THR A 126 3.94 2.31 -9.68
CA THR A 126 4.99 1.35 -9.33
C THR A 126 6.02 1.20 -10.46
N VAL A 127 5.58 1.11 -11.71
CA VAL A 127 6.48 1.00 -12.87
C VAL A 127 7.31 2.27 -13.05
N SER A 128 6.70 3.45 -12.91
CA SER A 128 7.40 4.73 -13.07
C SER A 128 8.38 5.04 -11.93
N SER A 129 8.13 4.51 -10.72
CA SER A 129 9.03 4.65 -9.58
C SER A 129 10.25 3.72 -9.65
N SER A 130 10.04 2.50 -10.15
CA SER A 130 11.07 1.44 -10.12
C SER A 130 12.03 1.46 -11.30
N GLU A 131 11.63 2.03 -12.45
CA GLU A 131 12.44 1.97 -13.67
C GLU A 131 12.45 3.32 -14.41
N SER A 132 13.64 3.75 -14.82
CA SER A 132 13.76 4.89 -15.74
C SER A 132 13.21 4.49 -17.12
N MET A 133 12.09 5.04 -17.54
CA MET A 133 11.44 4.77 -18.83
C MET A 133 12.21 5.39 -20.00
N SER A 134 13.45 4.93 -20.24
CA SER A 134 14.21 5.30 -21.45
C SER A 134 13.87 4.37 -22.61
N VAL A 135 14.06 4.83 -23.84
CA VAL A 135 13.90 3.98 -25.04
C VAL A 135 14.76 2.71 -24.97
N LEU A 136 15.91 2.78 -24.30
CA LEU A 136 16.81 1.64 -24.09
C LEU A 136 16.17 0.53 -23.23
N TYR A 137 15.22 0.87 -22.37
CA TYR A 137 14.49 -0.09 -21.55
C TYR A 137 13.73 -1.12 -22.40
N PHE A 138 13.25 -0.74 -23.57
CA PHE A 138 12.46 -1.64 -24.44
C PHE A 138 13.31 -2.54 -25.33
N ILE A 139 14.61 -2.31 -25.46
CA ILE A 139 15.51 -3.12 -26.32
C ILE A 139 15.47 -4.61 -25.93
N PRO A 140 15.57 -5.04 -24.66
CA PRO A 140 15.51 -6.45 -24.28
C PRO A 140 14.18 -7.11 -24.63
N PHE A 141 13.06 -6.37 -24.58
CA PHE A 141 11.73 -6.89 -24.97
C PHE A 141 11.68 -7.19 -26.49
N ILE A 142 12.18 -6.26 -27.30
CA ILE A 142 12.28 -6.43 -28.76
C ILE A 142 13.20 -7.60 -29.09
N LEU A 143 14.32 -7.73 -28.36
CA LEU A 143 15.26 -8.82 -28.55
C LEU A 143 14.64 -10.17 -28.22
N ALA A 144 13.89 -10.30 -27.11
CA ALA A 144 13.22 -11.55 -26.74
C ALA A 144 12.22 -12.03 -27.81
N VAL A 145 11.43 -11.11 -28.37
CA VAL A 145 10.51 -11.44 -29.48
C VAL A 145 11.28 -11.77 -30.76
N SER A 146 12.37 -11.06 -31.04
CA SER A 146 13.21 -11.32 -32.21
C SER A 146 13.86 -12.71 -32.15
N ILE A 147 14.27 -13.17 -30.96
CA ILE A 147 14.79 -14.53 -30.73
C ILE A 147 13.75 -15.58 -31.14
N LEU A 148 12.48 -15.42 -30.75
CA LEU A 148 11.40 -16.33 -31.11
C LEU A 148 11.30 -16.50 -32.63
N PHE A 149 11.28 -15.38 -33.36
CA PHE A 149 11.18 -15.43 -34.85
C PHE A 149 12.43 -15.97 -35.52
N ALA A 150 13.61 -15.62 -35.01
CA ALA A 150 14.89 -16.13 -35.51
C ALA A 150 14.99 -17.64 -35.32
N LEU A 151 14.68 -18.14 -34.11
CA LEU A 151 14.67 -19.57 -33.80
C LEU A 151 13.67 -20.34 -34.70
N ASN A 152 12.47 -19.83 -34.89
CA ASN A 152 11.49 -20.44 -35.77
C ASN A 152 12.03 -20.55 -37.22
N LYS A 153 12.68 -19.49 -37.73
CA LYS A 153 13.30 -19.50 -39.07
C LYS A 153 14.46 -20.50 -39.17
N VAL A 154 15.31 -20.54 -38.13
CA VAL A 154 16.43 -21.50 -38.06
C VAL A 154 15.91 -22.93 -38.01
N PHE A 155 14.94 -23.23 -37.13
CA PHE A 155 14.40 -24.58 -36.98
C PHE A 155 13.71 -25.07 -38.25
N THR A 156 12.88 -24.23 -38.86
CA THR A 156 12.22 -24.59 -40.15
C THR A 156 13.21 -24.83 -41.28
N LYS A 157 14.40 -24.19 -41.25
CA LYS A 157 15.41 -24.31 -42.31
C LYS A 157 16.35 -25.51 -42.11
N TYR A 158 16.76 -25.77 -40.85
CA TYR A 158 17.87 -26.69 -40.57
C TYR A 158 17.45 -27.99 -39.86
N ILE A 159 16.28 -28.05 -39.22
CA ILE A 159 15.80 -29.23 -38.50
C ILE A 159 14.77 -29.99 -39.37
N SER A 160 14.98 -31.26 -39.60
CA SER A 160 13.99 -32.08 -40.28
C SER A 160 12.75 -32.29 -39.40
N SER A 161 11.56 -32.43 -40.01
CA SER A 161 10.32 -32.70 -39.25
C SER A 161 10.37 -33.99 -38.44
N ARG A 162 11.10 -35.00 -38.92
CA ARG A 162 11.29 -36.27 -38.18
C ARG A 162 12.16 -36.05 -36.96
N SER A 163 13.26 -35.32 -37.12
CA SER A 163 14.16 -34.98 -35.99
C SER A 163 13.44 -34.12 -34.95
N LEU A 164 12.65 -33.14 -35.37
CA LEU A 164 11.86 -32.30 -34.47
C LEU A 164 10.91 -33.13 -33.60
N VAL A 165 10.09 -34.00 -34.23
CA VAL A 165 9.12 -34.83 -33.52
C VAL A 165 9.82 -35.82 -32.58
N ALA A 166 10.90 -36.44 -33.04
CA ALA A 166 11.70 -37.35 -32.20
C ALA A 166 12.31 -36.61 -30.98
N SER A 167 12.90 -35.44 -31.20
CA SER A 167 13.46 -34.62 -30.12
C SER A 167 12.42 -34.20 -29.10
N LEU A 168 11.25 -33.70 -29.54
CA LEU A 168 10.16 -33.34 -28.63
C LEU A 168 9.66 -34.55 -27.81
N PHE A 169 9.55 -35.74 -28.46
CA PHE A 169 9.14 -36.95 -27.78
C PHE A 169 10.18 -37.41 -26.73
N ILE A 170 11.46 -37.39 -27.09
CA ILE A 170 12.54 -37.70 -26.15
C ILE A 170 12.56 -36.73 -24.98
N LEU A 171 12.48 -35.44 -25.24
CA LEU A 171 12.42 -34.40 -24.19
C LEU A 171 11.20 -34.59 -23.30
N MET A 172 10.05 -34.93 -23.85
CA MET A 172 8.84 -35.22 -23.08
C MET A 172 9.01 -36.42 -22.17
N LEU A 173 9.70 -37.47 -22.60
CA LEU A 173 10.00 -38.63 -21.78
C LEU A 173 11.01 -38.29 -20.66
N ILE A 174 12.09 -37.59 -21.00
CA ILE A 174 13.11 -37.17 -20.01
C ILE A 174 12.51 -36.23 -18.98
N PHE A 175 11.88 -35.12 -19.40
CA PHE A 175 11.31 -34.14 -18.51
C PHE A 175 10.06 -34.64 -17.78
N GLY A 176 9.31 -35.58 -18.37
CA GLY A 176 8.24 -36.30 -17.68
C GLY A 176 8.76 -37.17 -16.56
N GLY A 177 9.80 -37.97 -16.84
CA GLY A 177 10.47 -38.78 -15.84
C GLY A 177 11.10 -37.95 -14.72
N LEU A 178 11.79 -36.86 -15.06
CA LEU A 178 12.36 -35.93 -14.07
C LEU A 178 11.27 -35.32 -13.19
N LYS A 179 10.14 -34.91 -13.76
CA LYS A 179 9.03 -34.35 -12.99
C LYS A 179 8.39 -35.32 -11.99
N LEU A 180 8.46 -36.62 -12.26
CA LEU A 180 7.99 -37.65 -11.33
C LEU A 180 8.98 -37.93 -10.19
N VAL A 181 10.28 -37.76 -10.44
CA VAL A 181 11.34 -38.08 -9.48
C VAL A 181 11.73 -36.87 -8.64
N LEU A 182 11.79 -35.68 -9.26
CA LEU A 182 12.17 -34.45 -8.56
C LEU A 182 10.99 -33.93 -7.73
N SER A 183 11.23 -33.64 -6.46
CA SER A 183 10.26 -32.97 -5.61
C SER A 183 9.91 -31.61 -6.23
N GLN A 184 8.63 -31.29 -6.33
CA GLN A 184 8.21 -29.95 -6.79
C GLN A 184 8.64 -28.91 -5.77
N SER A 185 9.67 -28.13 -6.10
CA SER A 185 10.02 -26.96 -5.30
C SER A 185 9.03 -25.83 -5.59
N SER A 186 8.40 -25.31 -4.55
CA SER A 186 7.50 -24.16 -4.63
C SER A 186 8.25 -22.80 -4.68
N GLU A 187 9.57 -22.82 -4.65
CA GLU A 187 10.38 -21.62 -4.64
C GLU A 187 10.24 -20.81 -5.95
N ALA A 188 10.11 -19.49 -5.77
CA ALA A 188 9.89 -18.57 -6.87
C ALA A 188 10.95 -18.65 -7.98
N VAL A 189 12.20 -18.91 -7.59
CA VAL A 189 13.35 -18.98 -8.50
C VAL A 189 13.23 -20.11 -9.54
N TYR A 190 12.56 -21.22 -9.21
CA TYR A 190 12.47 -22.38 -10.09
C TYR A 190 11.29 -22.31 -11.10
N GLN A 191 10.33 -21.41 -10.89
CA GLN A 191 9.08 -21.43 -11.62
C GLN A 191 9.14 -20.61 -12.92
N ASN A 192 8.48 -21.10 -13.97
CA ASN A 192 8.14 -20.27 -15.11
C ASN A 192 7.10 -19.20 -14.69
N LYS A 193 7.38 -17.92 -14.92
CA LYS A 193 6.60 -16.82 -14.37
C LYS A 193 5.18 -16.73 -14.93
N LEU A 194 5.01 -17.00 -16.21
CA LEU A 194 3.69 -17.00 -16.83
C LEU A 194 2.82 -18.16 -16.35
N TYR A 195 3.42 -19.36 -16.19
CA TYR A 195 2.72 -20.50 -15.62
C TYR A 195 2.32 -20.23 -14.17
N PHE A 196 3.21 -19.61 -13.38
CA PHE A 196 2.91 -19.19 -12.02
C PHE A 196 1.73 -18.24 -11.98
N LEU A 197 1.76 -17.15 -12.76
CA LEU A 197 0.67 -16.17 -12.84
C LEU A 197 -0.68 -16.85 -13.13
N ALA A 198 -0.72 -17.69 -14.18
CA ALA A 198 -1.95 -18.36 -14.59
C ALA A 198 -2.45 -19.35 -13.52
N SER A 199 -1.55 -20.14 -12.93
CA SER A 199 -1.91 -21.14 -11.91
C SER A 199 -2.34 -20.50 -10.59
N ASP A 200 -1.70 -19.41 -10.20
CA ASP A 200 -2.03 -18.68 -8.98
C ASP A 200 -3.37 -17.95 -9.10
N ILE A 201 -3.64 -17.31 -10.24
CA ILE A 201 -4.98 -16.74 -10.54
C ILE A 201 -6.05 -17.84 -10.54
N ALA A 202 -5.77 -19.03 -11.10
CA ALA A 202 -6.73 -20.13 -11.10
C ALA A 202 -7.02 -20.64 -9.68
N LYS A 203 -5.99 -20.81 -8.85
CA LYS A 203 -6.13 -21.16 -7.43
C LYS A 203 -6.94 -20.11 -6.68
N TYR A 204 -6.60 -18.83 -6.84
CA TYR A 204 -7.30 -17.71 -6.23
C TYR A 204 -8.81 -17.73 -6.62
N LYS A 205 -9.12 -17.89 -7.91
CA LYS A 205 -10.49 -17.96 -8.37
C LYS A 205 -11.26 -19.15 -7.80
N HIS A 206 -10.60 -20.31 -7.67
CA HIS A 206 -11.19 -21.50 -7.06
C HIS A 206 -11.46 -21.29 -5.57
N GLU A 207 -10.53 -20.72 -4.84
CA GLU A 207 -10.69 -20.36 -3.43
C GLU A 207 -11.84 -19.35 -3.26
N GLN A 208 -11.90 -18.32 -4.10
CA GLN A 208 -12.99 -17.35 -4.13
C GLN A 208 -14.37 -18.02 -4.33
N TYR A 209 -14.46 -19.01 -5.20
CA TYR A 209 -15.69 -19.78 -5.40
C TYR A 209 -16.09 -20.56 -4.15
N GLN A 210 -15.13 -21.24 -3.50
CA GLN A 210 -15.37 -21.95 -2.24
C GLN A 210 -15.82 -21.01 -1.10
N LEU A 211 -15.18 -19.86 -0.97
CA LEU A 211 -15.52 -18.86 0.04
C LEU A 211 -16.91 -18.23 -0.19
N ASN A 212 -17.34 -18.05 -1.45
CA ASN A 212 -18.67 -17.51 -1.78
C ASN A 212 -19.83 -18.42 -1.39
N SER A 213 -19.60 -19.72 -1.26
CA SER A 213 -20.63 -20.71 -0.89
C SER A 213 -20.90 -20.77 0.62
N TYR A 214 -20.15 -20.01 1.42
CA TYR A 214 -20.27 -20.03 2.87
C TYR A 214 -21.35 -19.05 3.35
N ASP A 215 -22.38 -19.57 4.02
CA ASP A 215 -23.46 -18.79 4.60
C ASP A 215 -23.61 -19.07 6.10
N LEU A 216 -23.52 -17.99 6.89
CA LEU A 216 -23.73 -17.98 8.34
C LEU A 216 -25.13 -17.45 8.72
N SER A 217 -26.07 -17.38 7.79
CA SER A 217 -27.38 -16.76 8.01
C SER A 217 -28.14 -17.32 9.22
N ASN A 218 -27.83 -18.53 9.68
CA ASN A 218 -28.43 -19.19 10.83
C ASN A 218 -27.62 -19.07 12.14
N LYS A 219 -26.48 -18.33 12.13
CA LYS A 219 -25.63 -18.10 13.32
C LYS A 219 -25.62 -16.63 13.69
N ASN A 220 -25.02 -16.32 14.83
CA ASN A 220 -24.92 -14.98 15.41
C ASN A 220 -24.67 -13.90 14.33
N SER A 221 -25.49 -12.87 14.28
CA SER A 221 -25.44 -11.84 13.24
C SER A 221 -24.12 -11.06 13.20
N PHE A 222 -23.38 -11.01 14.34
CA PHE A 222 -22.07 -10.36 14.49
C PHE A 222 -21.09 -11.30 15.20
N PRO A 223 -20.47 -12.23 14.47
CA PRO A 223 -19.69 -13.32 15.07
C PRO A 223 -18.36 -12.88 15.71
N LEU A 224 -17.85 -11.69 15.39
CA LEU A 224 -16.64 -11.14 16.01
C LEU A 224 -16.94 -10.35 17.29
N LEU A 225 -18.22 -10.07 17.58
CA LEU A 225 -18.60 -9.20 18.68
C LEU A 225 -18.35 -9.89 20.03
N LYS A 226 -17.54 -9.26 20.87
CA LYS A 226 -17.20 -9.73 22.22
C LYS A 226 -17.23 -8.60 23.24
N PRO A 227 -17.40 -8.88 24.56
CA PRO A 227 -17.28 -7.87 25.60
C PRO A 227 -15.90 -7.24 25.64
N PHE A 228 -15.83 -5.92 25.83
CA PHE A 228 -14.54 -5.22 26.02
C PHE A 228 -13.80 -5.66 27.29
N SER A 229 -14.53 -6.08 28.33
CA SER A 229 -13.97 -6.58 29.59
C SER A 229 -13.04 -7.80 29.44
N GLU A 230 -13.08 -8.47 28.29
CA GLU A 230 -12.15 -9.56 27.98
C GLU A 230 -10.76 -9.07 27.55
N THR A 231 -10.59 -7.76 27.28
CA THR A 231 -9.31 -7.18 26.89
C THR A 231 -8.55 -6.71 28.12
N ASN A 232 -7.38 -7.30 28.38
CA ASN A 232 -6.58 -7.01 29.57
C ASN A 232 -5.71 -5.77 29.38
N ASP A 233 -5.56 -4.97 30.46
CA ASP A 233 -4.58 -3.89 30.50
C ASP A 233 -3.21 -4.45 30.90
N VAL A 234 -2.36 -4.65 29.90
CA VAL A 234 -1.01 -5.19 30.06
C VAL A 234 0.06 -4.09 30.18
N LEU A 235 -0.30 -2.83 29.94
CA LEU A 235 0.65 -1.70 29.97
C LEU A 235 0.69 -0.97 31.30
N ALA A 236 -0.38 -0.87 32.07
CA ALA A 236 -0.41 -0.15 33.34
C ALA A 236 0.76 -0.49 34.30
N PRO A 237 1.22 -1.75 34.41
CA PRO A 237 2.35 -2.07 35.30
C PRO A 237 3.69 -1.41 34.92
N PHE A 238 3.79 -0.85 33.73
CA PHE A 238 5.01 -0.21 33.20
C PHE A 238 4.93 1.31 33.15
N PHE A 239 3.79 1.91 33.49
CA PHE A 239 3.59 3.35 33.34
C PHE A 239 3.30 4.05 34.67
N ASN A 240 3.81 5.26 34.81
CA ASN A 240 3.35 6.24 35.82
C ASN A 240 2.10 6.94 35.26
N ILE A 241 0.94 6.61 35.81
CA ILE A 241 -0.34 7.16 35.36
C ILE A 241 -0.48 8.58 35.89
N LYS A 242 -0.79 9.55 35.01
CA LYS A 242 -1.13 10.94 35.34
C LYS A 242 -2.63 11.15 35.23
N GLU A 243 -3.13 12.29 35.73
CA GLU A 243 -4.54 12.67 35.57
C GLU A 243 -4.87 13.02 34.11
N GLU A 244 -3.93 13.72 33.45
CA GLU A 244 -4.08 14.16 32.07
C GLU A 244 -3.85 13.00 31.08
N LYS A 245 -4.74 12.87 30.10
CA LYS A 245 -4.60 11.91 29.01
C LYS A 245 -3.29 12.14 28.24
N PRO A 246 -2.50 11.11 27.97
CA PRO A 246 -1.24 11.26 27.27
C PRO A 246 -1.45 11.55 25.78
N ASN A 247 -0.52 12.31 25.18
CA ASN A 247 -0.40 12.35 23.73
C ASN A 247 0.17 11.01 23.22
N ILE A 248 -0.24 10.62 22.03
CA ILE A 248 0.22 9.38 21.38
C ILE A 248 0.80 9.75 20.02
N VAL A 249 2.05 9.39 19.79
CA VAL A 249 2.75 9.61 18.53
C VAL A 249 3.14 8.26 17.93
N PHE A 250 2.54 7.90 16.81
CA PHE A 250 2.97 6.75 16.02
C PHE A 250 4.02 7.19 14.99
N ILE A 251 5.12 6.44 14.93
CA ILE A 251 6.13 6.54 13.86
C ILE A 251 6.13 5.19 13.15
N ILE A 252 5.51 5.14 11.99
CA ILE A 252 5.42 3.96 11.14
C ILE A 252 6.50 4.11 10.09
N VAL A 253 7.53 3.27 10.18
CA VAL A 253 8.71 3.39 9.33
C VAL A 253 8.58 2.49 8.11
N GLU A 254 8.56 3.11 6.93
CA GLU A 254 8.53 2.42 5.64
C GLU A 254 9.63 1.38 5.54
N GLY A 255 9.25 0.14 5.25
CA GLY A 255 10.17 -0.96 4.96
C GLY A 255 11.13 -1.36 6.09
N LEU A 256 10.91 -0.95 7.34
CA LEU A 256 11.82 -1.26 8.43
C LEU A 256 11.61 -2.67 8.96
N GLY A 257 12.44 -3.62 8.52
CA GLY A 257 12.51 -4.96 9.09
C GLY A 257 13.27 -4.99 10.41
N ALA A 258 12.94 -5.99 11.26
CA ALA A 258 13.60 -6.17 12.55
C ALA A 258 15.10 -6.51 12.41
N GLU A 259 15.55 -7.00 11.26
CA GLU A 259 16.96 -7.31 10.99
C GLU A 259 17.89 -6.10 11.11
N PHE A 260 17.39 -4.88 10.98
CA PHE A 260 18.18 -3.65 11.12
C PHE A 260 18.30 -3.17 12.56
N VAL A 261 17.40 -3.59 13.46
CA VAL A 261 17.25 -3.02 14.81
C VAL A 261 17.81 -3.96 15.87
N GLY A 262 18.49 -3.40 16.84
CA GLY A 262 19.08 -4.13 17.98
C GLY A 262 20.32 -4.92 17.59
N LYS A 263 20.39 -6.17 18.06
CA LYS A 263 21.54 -7.07 17.81
C LYS A 263 21.27 -8.06 16.67
N ASN A 264 20.37 -7.70 15.76
CA ASN A 264 20.01 -8.56 14.63
C ASN A 264 21.04 -8.48 13.47
N GLU A 265 20.74 -9.10 12.35
CA GLU A 265 21.65 -9.37 11.24
C GLU A 265 22.39 -8.11 10.74
N TYR A 266 21.64 -7.03 10.49
CA TYR A 266 22.16 -5.74 10.02
C TYR A 266 22.31 -4.71 11.15
N SER A 267 22.64 -5.14 12.36
CA SER A 267 22.81 -4.23 13.50
C SER A 267 23.78 -3.09 13.21
N GLY A 268 23.53 -1.91 13.82
CA GLY A 268 24.38 -0.71 13.68
C GLY A 268 23.98 0.24 12.56
N PHE A 269 22.97 -0.10 11.76
CA PHE A 269 22.40 0.80 10.74
C PHE A 269 21.19 1.60 11.27
N THR A 270 20.77 1.35 12.52
CA THR A 270 19.75 2.12 13.23
C THR A 270 20.23 2.54 14.62
N PRO A 271 21.37 3.26 14.74
CA PRO A 271 22.02 3.52 16.02
C PRO A 271 21.13 4.29 17.01
N PHE A 272 20.22 5.14 16.52
CA PHE A 272 19.32 5.86 17.41
C PHE A 272 18.21 4.95 17.93
N LEU A 273 17.54 4.18 17.07
CA LEU A 273 16.53 3.21 17.49
C LEU A 273 17.13 2.20 18.46
N ASP A 274 18.34 1.71 18.20
CA ASP A 274 19.06 0.83 19.11
C ASP A 274 19.27 1.47 20.50
N SER A 275 19.55 2.78 20.54
CA SER A 275 19.71 3.52 21.81
C SER A 275 18.39 3.69 22.58
N LEU A 276 17.23 3.57 21.91
CA LEU A 276 15.93 3.62 22.56
C LEU A 276 15.50 2.29 23.18
N ILE A 277 15.99 1.16 22.71
CA ILE A 277 15.61 -0.19 23.21
C ILE A 277 15.71 -0.28 24.73
N PRO A 278 16.84 0.05 25.38
CA PRO A 278 16.95 -0.04 26.83
C PRO A 278 16.07 0.96 27.59
N GLN A 279 15.45 1.92 26.91
CA GLN A 279 14.56 2.94 27.45
C GLN A 279 13.08 2.70 27.13
N SER A 280 12.75 1.53 26.55
CA SER A 280 11.45 1.23 25.98
C SER A 280 10.87 -0.09 26.49
N LEU A 281 9.60 -0.33 26.19
CA LEU A 281 9.07 -1.67 26.02
C LEU A 281 9.38 -2.10 24.59
N TYR A 282 10.11 -3.17 24.40
CA TYR A 282 10.58 -3.66 23.09
C TYR A 282 10.13 -5.10 22.84
N TRP A 283 9.40 -5.34 21.75
CA TRP A 283 9.04 -6.69 21.30
C TRP A 283 10.03 -7.14 20.24
N GLU A 284 10.80 -8.17 20.57
CA GLU A 284 11.81 -8.75 19.66
C GLU A 284 11.16 -9.53 18.51
N ASN A 285 10.05 -10.24 18.80
CA ASN A 285 9.33 -11.11 17.86
C ASN A 285 7.99 -10.50 17.46
N PHE A 286 8.03 -9.37 16.80
CA PHE A 286 6.82 -8.66 16.39
C PHE A 286 6.61 -8.75 14.88
N VAL A 287 5.37 -8.98 14.44
CA VAL A 287 5.04 -9.14 13.04
C VAL A 287 4.06 -8.08 12.54
N SER A 288 4.32 -7.58 11.34
CA SER A 288 3.30 -6.89 10.54
C SER A 288 2.32 -7.92 10.00
N ASN A 289 1.04 -7.56 9.89
CA ASN A 289 0.02 -8.46 9.32
C ASN A 289 -0.01 -8.43 7.80
N ALA A 290 0.70 -7.49 7.18
CA ALA A 290 0.84 -7.37 5.74
C ALA A 290 2.32 -7.24 5.35
N GLY A 291 2.71 -7.88 4.25
CA GLY A 291 4.06 -7.77 3.68
C GLY A 291 4.24 -6.57 2.75
N ARG A 292 3.34 -5.58 2.82
CA ARG A 292 3.32 -4.32 2.08
C ARG A 292 2.53 -3.26 2.86
N THR A 293 2.73 -2.00 2.56
CA THR A 293 2.15 -0.82 3.23
C THR A 293 0.61 -0.83 3.30
N PHE A 294 -0.08 -1.36 2.28
CA PHE A 294 -1.55 -1.34 2.17
C PHE A 294 -2.31 -1.85 3.41
N GLY A 295 -1.73 -2.78 4.15
CA GLY A 295 -2.41 -3.45 5.28
C GLY A 295 -2.15 -2.82 6.64
N VAL A 296 -1.21 -1.87 6.76
CA VAL A 296 -0.77 -1.38 8.08
C VAL A 296 -1.85 -0.62 8.83
N LEU A 297 -2.58 0.28 8.17
CA LEU A 297 -3.57 1.13 8.84
C LEU A 297 -4.74 0.30 9.44
N PRO A 298 -5.42 -0.60 8.71
CA PRO A 298 -6.49 -1.40 9.30
C PRO A 298 -6.01 -2.39 10.35
N SER A 299 -4.81 -2.98 10.23
CA SER A 299 -4.30 -3.90 11.24
C SER A 299 -3.88 -3.16 12.52
N LEU A 300 -3.11 -2.07 12.39
CA LEU A 300 -2.56 -1.33 13.53
C LEU A 300 -3.63 -0.53 14.28
N PHE A 301 -4.54 0.14 13.56
CA PHE A 301 -5.50 1.07 14.15
C PHE A 301 -6.92 0.51 14.32
N ALA A 302 -7.24 -0.64 13.73
CA ALA A 302 -8.56 -1.25 13.87
C ALA A 302 -8.55 -2.73 14.29
N SER A 303 -7.37 -3.34 14.45
CA SER A 303 -7.21 -4.77 14.75
C SER A 303 -7.99 -5.67 13.76
N LEU A 304 -7.93 -5.31 12.50
CA LEU A 304 -8.60 -6.01 11.39
C LEU A 304 -7.61 -6.28 10.27
N PRO A 305 -7.64 -7.45 9.62
CA PRO A 305 -6.85 -7.66 8.41
C PRO A 305 -7.40 -6.79 7.28
N TYR A 306 -6.55 -6.49 6.29
CA TYR A 306 -6.97 -5.72 5.12
C TYR A 306 -8.15 -6.38 4.37
N GLY A 307 -8.22 -7.73 4.41
CA GLY A 307 -9.20 -8.51 3.68
C GLY A 307 -8.85 -8.72 2.22
N GLU A 308 -9.66 -9.49 1.50
CA GLU A 308 -9.36 -9.88 0.12
C GLU A 308 -9.45 -8.75 -0.89
N LYS A 309 -10.35 -7.79 -0.64
CA LYS A 309 -10.48 -6.58 -1.48
C LYS A 309 -10.08 -5.30 -0.75
N GLY A 310 -9.73 -5.41 0.53
CA GLY A 310 -9.55 -4.27 1.41
C GLY A 310 -10.89 -3.61 1.79
N PHE A 311 -10.93 -3.03 2.98
CA PHE A 311 -12.10 -2.26 3.43
C PHE A 311 -12.33 -1.04 2.54
N MET A 312 -11.26 -0.50 1.98
CA MET A 312 -11.25 0.74 1.21
C MET A 312 -11.72 0.57 -0.23
N ASP A 313 -11.80 -0.68 -0.72
CA ASP A 313 -12.25 -1.02 -2.07
C ASP A 313 -13.72 -1.44 -2.12
N LEU A 314 -14.39 -1.49 -0.97
CA LEU A 314 -15.79 -1.86 -0.90
C LEU A 314 -16.68 -0.66 -1.22
N GLN A 315 -17.85 -0.91 -1.84
CA GLN A 315 -18.87 0.13 -2.07
C GLN A 315 -19.38 0.76 -0.78
N LYS A 316 -19.42 -0.03 0.29
CA LYS A 316 -19.74 0.42 1.62
C LYS A 316 -18.71 -0.16 2.58
N THR A 317 -18.02 0.71 3.30
CA THR A 317 -17.11 0.30 4.37
C THR A 317 -17.90 -0.35 5.50
N PRO A 318 -17.57 -1.58 5.92
CA PRO A 318 -18.21 -2.20 7.06
C PRO A 318 -18.05 -1.36 8.33
N SER A 319 -19.05 -1.37 9.21
CA SER A 319 -18.92 -0.70 10.51
C SER A 319 -17.90 -1.42 11.37
N TYR A 320 -16.95 -0.68 11.94
CA TYR A 320 -15.93 -1.16 12.89
C TYR A 320 -15.51 -0.05 13.85
N ILE A 321 -14.81 -0.41 14.91
CA ILE A 321 -14.23 0.52 15.89
C ILE A 321 -12.72 0.57 15.69
N SER A 322 -12.16 1.79 15.56
CA SER A 322 -10.73 2.03 15.47
C SER A 322 -10.19 2.83 16.65
N LEU A 323 -8.88 2.75 16.87
CA LEU A 323 -8.16 3.61 17.80
C LEU A 323 -8.43 5.09 17.50
N ILE A 324 -8.41 5.48 16.21
CA ILE A 324 -8.62 6.86 15.77
C ILE A 324 -10.00 7.36 16.19
N SER A 325 -11.06 6.61 15.86
CA SER A 325 -12.44 7.01 16.15
C SER A 325 -12.71 7.09 17.65
N VAL A 326 -12.19 6.16 18.44
CA VAL A 326 -12.37 6.14 19.90
C VAL A 326 -11.60 7.29 20.56
N LEU A 327 -10.36 7.53 20.18
CA LEU A 327 -9.57 8.64 20.73
C LEU A 327 -10.22 9.99 20.40
N LYS A 328 -10.64 10.18 19.15
CA LYS A 328 -11.34 11.41 18.75
C LYS A 328 -12.61 11.64 19.58
N ALA A 329 -13.44 10.62 19.76
CA ALA A 329 -14.66 10.72 20.59
C ALA A 329 -14.36 11.02 22.07
N ASN A 330 -13.14 10.76 22.52
CA ASN A 330 -12.66 11.06 23.86
C ASN A 330 -11.80 12.35 23.93
N GLY A 331 -11.93 13.23 22.94
CA GLY A 331 -11.37 14.58 22.96
C GLY A 331 -9.96 14.72 22.40
N TYR A 332 -9.41 13.67 21.75
CA TYR A 332 -8.13 13.78 21.05
C TYR A 332 -8.28 14.56 19.74
N THR A 333 -7.34 15.44 19.47
CA THR A 333 -7.09 15.93 18.12
C THR A 333 -6.30 14.86 17.36
N THR A 334 -6.75 14.49 16.17
CA THR A 334 -6.18 13.37 15.40
C THR A 334 -5.55 13.86 14.10
N SER A 335 -4.30 13.49 13.84
CA SER A 335 -3.55 13.94 12.68
C SER A 335 -2.80 12.79 12.01
N PHE A 336 -2.70 12.85 10.68
CA PHE A 336 -1.91 11.93 9.87
C PHE A 336 -0.95 12.71 8.97
N TYR A 337 0.29 12.23 8.89
CA TYR A 337 1.37 12.86 8.14
C TYR A 337 2.09 11.83 7.28
N THR A 338 2.29 12.14 6.00
CA THR A 338 3.07 11.33 5.07
C THR A 338 3.68 12.21 3.99
N GLY A 339 4.79 11.79 3.40
CA GLY A 339 5.46 12.52 2.31
C GLY A 339 4.90 12.24 0.93
N ASP A 340 4.13 11.16 0.76
CA ASP A 340 3.52 10.71 -0.49
C ASP A 340 2.04 11.11 -0.60
N PRO A 341 1.41 10.94 -1.78
CA PRO A 341 -0.03 11.13 -1.93
C PRO A 341 -0.81 10.16 -1.04
N SER A 342 -1.75 10.68 -0.23
CA SER A 342 -2.61 9.84 0.62
C SER A 342 -3.61 8.99 -0.17
N SER A 343 -3.81 9.28 -1.46
CA SER A 343 -4.57 8.45 -2.40
C SER A 343 -3.88 7.12 -2.71
N PHE A 344 -2.55 7.06 -2.62
CA PHE A 344 -1.81 5.82 -2.81
C PHE A 344 -2.22 4.78 -1.76
N ASP A 345 -2.49 3.55 -2.22
CA ASP A 345 -3.06 2.47 -1.40
C ASP A 345 -4.37 2.85 -0.69
N ARG A 346 -5.03 3.93 -1.14
CA ARG A 346 -6.29 4.45 -0.58
C ARG A 346 -6.23 4.72 0.93
N LYS A 347 -5.08 5.13 1.44
CA LYS A 347 -4.90 5.54 2.84
C LYS A 347 -5.93 6.58 3.25
N ILE A 348 -6.19 7.54 2.35
CA ILE A 348 -7.18 8.60 2.55
C ILE A 348 -8.57 8.06 2.89
N ASN A 349 -9.03 6.98 2.26
CA ASN A 349 -10.35 6.41 2.51
C ASN A 349 -10.47 5.86 3.93
N PHE A 350 -9.42 5.17 4.44
CA PHE A 350 -9.39 4.70 5.82
C PHE A 350 -9.39 5.86 6.81
N LEU A 351 -8.58 6.88 6.57
CA LEU A 351 -8.44 8.05 7.45
C LEU A 351 -9.74 8.87 7.50
N GLU A 352 -10.36 9.13 6.35
CA GLU A 352 -11.62 9.88 6.25
C GLU A 352 -12.79 9.11 6.85
N TYR A 353 -12.88 7.79 6.64
CA TYR A 353 -13.90 6.96 7.28
C TYR A 353 -13.81 7.05 8.82
N ASN A 354 -12.60 7.08 9.37
CA ASN A 354 -12.36 7.24 10.81
C ASN A 354 -12.44 8.70 11.28
N ASN A 355 -12.82 9.63 10.40
CA ASN A 355 -13.04 11.04 10.69
C ASN A 355 -11.82 11.72 11.34
N ILE A 356 -10.61 11.44 10.84
CA ILE A 356 -9.38 12.08 11.29
C ILE A 356 -9.47 13.61 11.07
N ASP A 357 -8.89 14.41 11.96
CA ASP A 357 -9.06 15.87 11.91
C ASP A 357 -8.18 16.52 10.85
N VAL A 358 -6.93 16.08 10.74
CA VAL A 358 -5.92 16.67 9.86
C VAL A 358 -5.20 15.58 9.09
N ILE A 359 -5.13 15.73 7.76
CA ILE A 359 -4.31 14.88 6.89
C ILE A 359 -3.34 15.80 6.16
N ILE A 360 -2.04 15.58 6.35
CA ILE A 360 -0.96 16.27 5.65
C ILE A 360 -0.20 15.25 4.82
N ASP A 361 -0.41 15.31 3.54
CA ASP A 361 0.22 14.49 2.50
C ASP A 361 1.03 15.38 1.55
N GLU A 362 1.57 14.80 0.49
CA GLU A 362 2.45 15.47 -0.48
C GLU A 362 1.96 16.86 -0.92
N GLU A 363 0.66 17.02 -1.16
CA GLU A 363 0.08 18.26 -1.68
C GLU A 363 0.03 19.40 -0.64
N LYS A 364 0.27 19.09 0.65
CA LYS A 364 0.02 20.04 1.77
C LYS A 364 1.27 20.48 2.50
N PHE A 365 2.47 20.26 1.93
CA PHE A 365 3.72 20.67 2.56
C PHE A 365 3.99 22.16 2.43
N GLY A 366 3.81 22.73 1.26
CA GLY A 366 4.12 24.13 0.96
C GLY A 366 5.58 24.38 0.54
N PRO A 367 5.93 25.62 0.21
CA PRO A 367 7.21 25.95 -0.45
C PRO A 367 8.44 25.88 0.48
N ASP A 368 8.27 25.86 1.79
CA ASP A 368 9.40 25.81 2.75
C ASP A 368 10.01 24.42 2.92
N PHE A 369 9.50 23.42 2.16
CA PHE A 369 9.90 22.03 2.28
C PHE A 369 10.46 21.53 0.96
N GLU A 370 11.55 20.77 1.03
CA GLU A 370 12.23 20.27 -0.15
C GLU A 370 11.76 18.88 -0.53
N LYS A 371 11.15 18.76 -1.72
CA LYS A 371 10.69 17.49 -2.27
C LYS A 371 11.89 16.71 -2.81
N THR A 372 11.85 15.38 -2.72
CA THR A 372 12.84 14.51 -3.36
C THR A 372 12.88 14.77 -4.87
N LYS A 373 14.08 14.89 -5.43
CA LYS A 373 14.25 15.14 -6.87
C LYS A 373 13.59 14.04 -7.70
N ALA A 374 12.95 14.46 -8.78
CA ALA A 374 12.37 13.51 -9.71
C ALA A 374 13.45 12.65 -10.38
N ASN A 375 13.17 11.37 -10.58
CA ASN A 375 14.03 10.47 -11.33
C ASN A 375 14.08 10.87 -12.83
N ALA A 376 14.87 10.14 -13.64
CA ALA A 376 14.99 10.40 -15.09
C ALA A 376 13.66 10.30 -15.86
N GLY A 377 12.65 9.63 -15.29
CA GLY A 377 11.28 9.54 -15.83
C GLY A 377 10.36 10.68 -15.38
N GLY A 378 10.84 11.64 -14.59
CA GLY A 378 10.06 12.77 -14.07
C GLY A 378 9.23 12.40 -12.83
N PHE A 379 9.43 11.24 -12.21
CA PHE A 379 8.69 10.78 -11.04
C PHE A 379 9.44 11.06 -9.73
N SER A 380 8.70 11.51 -8.71
CA SER A 380 9.13 11.62 -7.31
C SER A 380 8.03 11.11 -6.40
N TRP A 381 8.38 10.34 -5.39
CA TRP A 381 7.41 9.89 -4.38
C TRP A 381 6.91 11.03 -3.47
N GLY A 382 7.64 12.13 -3.37
CA GLY A 382 7.24 13.24 -2.52
C GLY A 382 8.35 13.71 -1.60
N TYR A 383 8.05 13.90 -0.32
CA TYR A 383 8.96 14.50 0.66
C TYR A 383 9.71 13.44 1.47
N PRO A 384 11.04 13.60 1.67
CA PRO A 384 11.84 12.67 2.45
C PRO A 384 11.56 12.83 3.95
N ASP A 385 11.94 11.83 4.74
CA ASP A 385 11.58 11.71 6.16
C ASP A 385 11.97 12.93 7.01
N ALA A 386 13.13 13.54 6.76
CA ALA A 386 13.53 14.75 7.48
C ALA A 386 12.55 15.91 7.23
N GLU A 387 12.04 16.06 6.02
CA GLU A 387 11.05 17.08 5.69
C GLU A 387 9.66 16.72 6.26
N ILE A 388 9.30 15.43 6.29
CA ILE A 388 8.07 14.98 6.97
C ILE A 388 8.12 15.38 8.44
N PHE A 389 9.18 15.04 9.17
CA PHE A 389 9.32 15.38 10.58
C PHE A 389 9.41 16.89 10.82
N LYS A 390 10.05 17.65 9.93
CA LYS A 390 10.08 19.12 9.96
C LYS A 390 8.67 19.69 9.80
N LYS A 391 7.87 19.16 8.88
CA LYS A 391 6.47 19.55 8.67
C LYS A 391 5.63 19.25 9.91
N VAL A 392 5.74 18.06 10.48
CA VAL A 392 5.07 17.71 11.74
C VAL A 392 5.42 18.74 12.83
N ALA A 393 6.71 19.00 13.06
CA ALA A 393 7.15 19.94 14.08
C ALA A 393 6.61 21.36 13.87
N SER A 394 6.43 21.80 12.60
CA SER A 394 5.94 23.13 12.26
C SER A 394 4.44 23.33 12.52
N VAL A 395 3.65 22.23 12.51
CA VAL A 395 2.18 22.30 12.67
C VAL A 395 1.68 21.81 14.02
N LEU A 396 2.53 21.21 14.83
CA LEU A 396 2.17 20.78 16.18
C LEU A 396 1.79 21.96 17.07
N ASN A 397 0.52 22.00 17.50
CA ASN A 397 0.02 23.02 18.40
C ASN A 397 -0.05 22.50 19.85
N PRO A 398 0.70 23.13 20.80
CA PRO A 398 0.69 22.74 22.20
C PRO A 398 -0.68 22.86 22.89
N GLU A 399 -1.56 23.74 22.40
CA GLU A 399 -2.88 23.97 22.99
C GLU A 399 -3.90 22.87 22.61
N LYS A 400 -3.60 22.09 21.56
CA LYS A 400 -4.49 21.01 21.08
C LYS A 400 -4.09 19.66 21.68
N GLN A 401 -4.25 19.49 22.97
CA GLN A 401 -3.98 18.24 23.68
C GLN A 401 -5.28 17.71 24.30
N PRO A 402 -5.42 16.38 24.46
CA PRO A 402 -4.50 15.34 24.01
C PRO A 402 -4.52 15.15 22.48
N ARG A 403 -3.42 14.63 21.93
CA ARG A 403 -3.26 14.39 20.48
C ARG A 403 -2.96 12.94 20.16
N LEU A 404 -3.45 12.51 18.98
CA LEU A 404 -2.95 11.35 18.25
C LEU A 404 -2.28 11.86 16.97
N ASP A 405 -0.98 11.72 16.86
CA ASP A 405 -0.21 12.05 15.67
C ASP A 405 0.30 10.75 15.03
N ILE A 406 -0.07 10.48 13.79
CA ILE A 406 0.34 9.29 13.02
C ILE A 406 1.27 9.76 11.91
N ILE A 407 2.53 9.34 11.96
CA ILE A 407 3.57 9.74 11.03
C ILE A 407 4.02 8.50 10.26
N MET A 408 3.87 8.50 8.94
CA MET A 408 4.43 7.47 8.06
C MET A 408 5.63 8.06 7.33
N THR A 409 6.76 7.35 7.40
CA THR A 409 7.97 7.71 6.66
C THR A 409 7.90 7.19 5.22
N LEU A 410 8.83 7.61 4.35
CA LEU A 410 8.78 7.32 2.93
C LEU A 410 10.14 6.98 2.32
N THR A 411 11.24 7.44 2.91
CA THR A 411 12.57 7.44 2.26
C THR A 411 13.08 6.04 1.92
N ASN A 412 12.66 5.02 2.66
CA ASN A 412 13.04 3.62 2.41
C ASN A 412 12.26 2.96 1.27
N HIS A 413 11.52 3.74 0.48
CA HIS A 413 10.86 3.26 -0.74
C HIS A 413 11.80 3.36 -1.96
N GLU A 414 11.70 2.42 -2.91
CA GLU A 414 12.41 2.52 -4.19
C GLU A 414 12.07 3.85 -4.89
N PRO A 415 13.04 4.55 -5.49
CA PRO A 415 14.42 4.19 -5.79
C PRO A 415 15.45 4.53 -4.70
N PHE A 416 15.05 4.72 -3.44
CA PHE A 416 15.93 5.06 -2.31
C PHE A 416 16.71 6.36 -2.52
N ASP A 417 16.03 7.38 -3.02
CA ASP A 417 16.60 8.70 -3.24
C ASP A 417 16.20 9.67 -2.14
N PHE A 418 17.18 10.40 -1.63
CA PHE A 418 17.01 11.37 -0.56
C PHE A 418 18.16 12.39 -0.55
N PRO A 419 18.00 13.56 0.08
CA PRO A 419 19.06 14.56 0.15
C PRO A 419 20.32 14.04 0.84
N SER A 420 21.47 14.41 0.29
CA SER A 420 22.80 14.06 0.86
C SER A 420 23.10 12.56 0.89
N LYS A 421 22.58 11.78 -0.02
CA LYS A 421 22.73 10.32 -0.12
C LYS A 421 24.22 9.89 -0.07
N GLU A 422 25.12 10.63 -0.73
CA GLU A 422 26.56 10.34 -0.72
C GLU A 422 27.16 10.39 0.67
N ILE A 423 26.70 11.30 1.54
CA ILE A 423 27.16 11.38 2.94
C ILE A 423 26.77 10.10 3.70
N PHE A 424 25.58 9.58 3.44
CA PHE A 424 25.11 8.36 4.08
C PHE A 424 25.78 7.11 3.52
N ASN A 425 26.12 7.08 2.24
CA ASN A 425 26.95 6.02 1.66
C ASN A 425 28.32 5.96 2.36
N ILE A 426 28.98 7.11 2.60
CA ILE A 426 30.24 7.18 3.36
C ILE A 426 30.04 6.66 4.80
N LYS A 427 28.90 6.94 5.44
CA LYS A 427 28.58 6.41 6.77
C LYS A 427 28.39 4.89 6.74
N VAL A 428 27.76 4.32 5.71
CA VAL A 428 27.67 2.87 5.50
C VAL A 428 29.08 2.26 5.46
N ASP A 429 30.00 2.85 4.67
CA ASP A 429 31.40 2.41 4.60
C ASP A 429 32.10 2.50 5.95
N SER A 430 31.87 3.57 6.68
CA SER A 430 32.45 3.74 8.01
C SER A 430 31.99 2.65 8.99
N ILE A 431 30.72 2.27 8.96
CA ILE A 431 30.16 1.19 9.77
C ILE A 431 30.79 -0.17 9.37
N LEU A 432 30.88 -0.44 8.06
CA LEU A 432 31.46 -1.69 7.57
C LEU A 432 32.96 -1.82 7.92
N ASN A 433 33.69 -0.70 7.92
CA ASN A 433 35.11 -0.69 8.29
C ASN A 433 35.31 -0.83 9.80
N ALA A 434 34.43 -0.25 10.63
CA ALA A 434 34.48 -0.38 12.08
C ALA A 434 34.09 -1.76 12.57
N LYS A 435 33.22 -2.46 11.85
CA LYS A 435 32.83 -3.84 12.14
C LYS A 435 33.86 -4.82 11.58
N ASN A 436 34.28 -5.77 12.41
CA ASN A 436 35.09 -6.92 11.97
C ASN A 436 34.20 -7.97 11.26
N SER A 437 33.49 -7.54 10.23
CA SER A 437 32.51 -8.36 9.49
C SER A 437 33.20 -9.18 8.40
N SER A 438 32.60 -10.33 8.04
CA SER A 438 33.07 -11.17 6.95
C SER A 438 33.03 -10.42 5.60
N THR A 439 33.85 -10.85 4.65
CA THR A 439 33.84 -10.29 3.30
C THR A 439 32.45 -10.43 2.66
N ASP A 440 31.83 -11.60 2.80
CA ASP A 440 30.48 -11.89 2.27
C ASP A 440 29.44 -10.89 2.78
N PHE A 441 29.47 -10.54 4.08
CA PHE A 441 28.54 -9.54 4.66
C PHE A 441 28.81 -8.15 4.09
N LYS A 442 30.08 -7.77 3.94
CA LYS A 442 30.45 -6.48 3.36
C LYS A 442 29.99 -6.37 1.90
N ASP A 443 30.18 -7.42 1.12
CA ASP A 443 29.76 -7.48 -0.28
C ASP A 443 28.23 -7.44 -0.40
N GLU A 444 27.51 -8.09 0.48
CA GLU A 444 26.05 -8.05 0.55
C GLU A 444 25.56 -6.62 0.83
N VAL A 445 26.05 -5.98 1.90
CA VAL A 445 25.67 -4.61 2.25
C VAL A 445 26.01 -3.64 1.12
N LYS A 446 27.16 -3.82 0.46
CA LYS A 446 27.55 -2.99 -0.69
C LYS A 446 26.62 -3.19 -1.89
N SER A 447 26.12 -4.39 -2.13
CA SER A 447 25.15 -4.63 -3.22
C SER A 447 23.81 -3.93 -3.00
N TYR A 448 23.49 -3.59 -1.74
CA TYR A 448 22.28 -2.88 -1.32
C TYR A 448 22.59 -1.52 -0.67
N GLU A 449 23.72 -0.91 -0.97
CA GLU A 449 24.23 0.29 -0.28
C GLU A 449 23.18 1.42 -0.18
N ALA A 450 22.41 1.66 -1.24
CA ALA A 450 21.36 2.68 -1.25
C ALA A 450 20.27 2.41 -0.18
N ILE A 451 19.95 1.15 0.07
CA ILE A 451 18.99 0.75 1.10
C ILE A 451 19.56 1.02 2.49
N PHE A 452 20.79 0.58 2.76
CA PHE A 452 21.43 0.80 4.05
C PHE A 452 21.63 2.30 4.34
N ALA A 453 21.95 3.08 3.33
CA ALA A 453 22.05 4.52 3.43
C ALA A 453 20.70 5.19 3.74
N SER A 454 19.59 4.72 3.11
CA SER A 454 18.24 5.23 3.40
C SER A 454 17.80 4.90 4.82
N ILE A 455 18.06 3.69 5.32
CA ILE A 455 17.78 3.28 6.70
C ILE A 455 18.52 4.19 7.70
N LEU A 456 19.81 4.46 7.49
CA LEU A 456 20.59 5.39 8.31
C LEU A 456 20.06 6.82 8.27
N TYR A 457 19.60 7.27 7.10
CA TYR A 457 18.98 8.58 6.95
C TYR A 457 17.68 8.66 7.75
N THR A 458 16.81 7.68 7.62
CA THR A 458 15.54 7.59 8.36
C THR A 458 15.78 7.54 9.87
N ASP A 459 16.72 6.72 10.36
CA ASP A 459 17.10 6.68 11.78
C ASP A 459 17.60 8.05 12.28
N THR A 460 18.40 8.76 11.46
CA THR A 460 18.88 10.10 11.75
C THR A 460 17.72 11.12 11.80
N ALA A 461 16.75 11.00 10.90
CA ALA A 461 15.58 11.87 10.86
C ALA A 461 14.68 11.66 12.12
N ILE A 462 14.46 10.41 12.51
CA ILE A 462 13.74 10.05 13.76
C ILE A 462 14.48 10.59 14.98
N LYS A 463 15.82 10.44 15.02
CA LYS A 463 16.66 10.99 16.08
C LYS A 463 16.45 12.49 16.24
N ASN A 464 16.53 13.24 15.15
CA ASN A 464 16.39 14.68 15.15
C ASN A 464 14.99 15.10 15.59
N PHE A 465 13.96 14.43 15.12
CA PHE A 465 12.57 14.68 15.51
C PHE A 465 12.36 14.45 17.01
N ILE A 466 12.70 13.27 17.54
CA ILE A 466 12.53 12.96 18.98
C ILE A 466 13.39 13.87 19.84
N THR A 467 14.63 14.19 19.43
CA THR A 467 15.51 15.10 20.18
C THR A 467 14.91 16.51 20.27
N ASN A 468 14.29 16.99 19.20
CA ASN A 468 13.61 18.29 19.20
C ASN A 468 12.29 18.23 19.96
N TYR A 469 11.55 17.12 19.84
CA TYR A 469 10.30 16.92 20.59
C TYR A 469 10.54 16.88 22.11
N LYS A 470 11.70 16.34 22.57
CA LYS A 470 12.11 16.35 23.99
C LYS A 470 12.24 17.75 24.61
N LYS A 471 12.41 18.79 23.78
CA LYS A 471 12.47 20.18 24.25
C LYS A 471 11.08 20.81 24.49
N ARG A 472 10.02 20.13 24.05
CA ARG A 472 8.64 20.60 24.15
C ARG A 472 8.03 20.19 25.51
N PRO A 473 7.21 21.05 26.14
CA PRO A 473 6.58 20.73 27.44
C PRO A 473 5.74 19.43 27.38
N GLU A 474 5.04 19.21 26.28
CA GLU A 474 4.16 18.06 26.11
C GLU A 474 4.90 16.71 26.02
N PHE A 475 6.23 16.71 25.81
CA PHE A 475 7.02 15.49 25.84
C PHE A 475 6.82 14.70 27.14
N ALA A 476 6.76 15.40 28.28
CA ALA A 476 6.59 14.79 29.61
C ALA A 476 5.30 13.95 29.76
N ASN A 477 4.34 14.10 28.83
CA ASN A 477 3.08 13.36 28.81
C ASN A 477 2.80 12.76 27.41
N THR A 478 3.83 12.19 26.76
CA THR A 478 3.72 11.63 25.42
C THR A 478 4.20 10.18 25.38
N ILE A 479 3.44 9.33 24.68
CA ILE A 479 3.76 7.93 24.36
C ILE A 479 4.12 7.85 22.88
N PHE A 480 5.34 7.39 22.57
CA PHE A 480 5.78 7.10 21.22
C PHE A 480 5.64 5.61 20.94
N VAL A 481 5.00 5.25 19.83
CA VAL A 481 4.89 3.90 19.31
C VAL A 481 5.64 3.86 17.99
N ILE A 482 6.71 3.06 17.90
CA ILE A 482 7.58 3.01 16.72
C ILE A 482 7.58 1.58 16.20
N THR A 483 7.27 1.41 14.90
CA THR A 483 7.25 0.10 14.23
C THR A 483 7.53 0.26 12.74
N GLY A 484 7.95 -0.83 12.09
CA GLY A 484 7.93 -0.91 10.63
C GLY A 484 6.52 -1.24 10.13
N ASP A 485 6.16 -0.74 8.95
CA ASP A 485 4.91 -1.14 8.29
C ASP A 485 5.02 -2.56 7.71
N HIS A 486 6.14 -2.91 7.13
CA HIS A 486 6.58 -4.22 6.67
C HIS A 486 8.10 -4.26 6.55
N ARG A 487 8.66 -5.43 6.19
CA ARG A 487 10.08 -5.59 5.88
C ARG A 487 10.38 -5.15 4.45
N LEU A 488 11.55 -4.56 4.20
CA LEU A 488 12.06 -4.27 2.86
C LEU A 488 12.17 -5.54 2.01
N ILE A 489 11.59 -5.48 0.79
CA ILE A 489 11.50 -6.64 -0.10
C ILE A 489 12.78 -6.90 -0.89
N PRO A 490 13.52 -5.87 -1.38
CA PRO A 490 14.69 -6.08 -2.22
C PRO A 490 15.85 -6.84 -1.53
N ILE A 491 15.93 -6.79 -0.20
CA ILE A 491 16.95 -7.51 0.56
C ILE A 491 16.62 -9.00 0.64
N ASN A 492 17.61 -9.86 0.53
CA ASN A 492 17.47 -11.31 0.58
C ASN A 492 16.65 -11.76 1.79
N GLN A 493 15.61 -12.55 1.53
CA GLN A 493 14.79 -13.13 2.59
C GLN A 493 15.45 -14.43 3.08
N LYS A 494 15.69 -14.48 4.38
CA LYS A 494 16.25 -15.67 5.04
C LYS A 494 15.25 -16.83 5.06
N ASP A 495 14.00 -16.50 5.33
CA ASP A 495 12.87 -17.43 5.34
C ASP A 495 11.55 -16.71 5.05
N LYS A 496 10.43 -17.43 5.09
CA LYS A 496 9.11 -16.87 4.80
C LYS A 496 8.55 -15.98 5.91
N LEU A 497 9.00 -16.20 7.17
CA LEU A 497 8.53 -15.43 8.33
C LEU A 497 9.18 -14.04 8.37
N CYS A 498 10.45 -13.94 7.98
CA CYS A 498 11.20 -12.68 8.05
C CYS A 498 10.53 -11.53 7.28
N ARG A 499 9.73 -11.85 6.24
CA ARG A 499 8.94 -10.86 5.48
C ARG A 499 8.02 -10.01 6.35
N PHE A 500 7.53 -10.59 7.43
CA PHE A 500 6.59 -9.96 8.35
C PHE A 500 7.25 -9.45 9.62
N HIS A 501 8.52 -9.78 9.85
CA HIS A 501 9.25 -9.43 11.07
C HIS A 501 9.67 -7.97 11.05
N VAL A 502 9.05 -7.17 11.93
CA VAL A 502 9.30 -5.72 12.10
C VAL A 502 9.62 -5.40 13.57
N PRO A 503 10.35 -4.33 13.87
CA PRO A 503 10.55 -3.90 15.25
C PRO A 503 9.26 -3.28 15.81
N PHE A 504 9.07 -3.40 17.13
CA PHE A 504 8.00 -2.69 17.83
C PHE A 504 8.49 -2.17 19.18
N LEU A 505 8.41 -0.86 19.35
CA LEU A 505 8.85 -0.17 20.56
C LEU A 505 7.74 0.76 21.09
N ILE A 506 7.55 0.77 22.41
CA ILE A 506 6.80 1.80 23.10
C ILE A 506 7.81 2.58 23.97
N TYR A 507 8.08 3.83 23.58
CA TYR A 507 8.99 4.74 24.27
C TYR A 507 8.20 5.90 24.92
N SER A 508 8.46 6.21 26.17
CA SER A 508 7.78 7.32 26.85
C SER A 508 8.56 7.73 28.10
N PRO A 509 8.58 9.05 28.45
CA PRO A 509 9.05 9.48 29.77
C PRO A 509 8.11 9.04 30.90
N LEU A 510 6.91 8.57 30.61
CA LEU A 510 5.96 8.00 31.58
C LEU A 510 6.32 6.56 31.99
N LEU A 511 7.24 5.89 31.29
CA LEU A 511 7.66 4.53 31.67
C LEU A 511 8.41 4.54 33.00
N ASN A 512 7.97 3.70 33.94
CA ASN A 512 8.66 3.44 35.21
C ASN A 512 9.52 2.17 35.14
N LYS A 513 9.26 1.30 34.14
CA LYS A 513 10.01 0.06 33.88
C LYS A 513 10.13 -0.16 32.38
N THR A 514 11.26 -0.66 31.96
CA THR A 514 11.52 -1.11 30.59
C THR A 514 11.59 -2.61 30.51
N LYS A 515 11.33 -3.18 29.33
CA LYS A 515 11.33 -4.64 29.15
C LYS A 515 11.55 -5.03 27.68
N SER A 516 12.41 -6.00 27.44
CA SER A 516 12.43 -6.75 26.19
C SER A 516 11.54 -8.00 26.29
N VAL A 517 10.72 -8.22 25.29
CA VAL A 517 9.68 -9.25 25.21
C VAL A 517 9.96 -10.14 24.00
N LYS A 518 9.97 -11.47 24.20
CA LYS A 518 10.16 -12.46 23.14
C LYS A 518 8.88 -13.20 22.73
N SER A 519 7.77 -12.97 23.44
CA SER A 519 6.48 -13.49 23.00
C SER A 519 6.10 -12.86 21.66
N ILE A 520 5.44 -13.65 20.79
CA ILE A 520 5.02 -13.20 19.48
C ILE A 520 3.80 -12.29 19.63
N SER A 521 3.85 -11.13 18.99
CA SER A 521 2.73 -10.20 18.86
C SER A 521 2.71 -9.58 17.46
N SER A 522 1.64 -8.88 17.12
CA SER A 522 1.45 -8.30 15.78
C SER A 522 0.81 -6.91 15.82
N HIS A 523 0.71 -6.26 14.67
CA HIS A 523 -0.04 -4.99 14.56
C HIS A 523 -1.48 -5.10 15.05
N LEU A 524 -2.14 -6.27 14.91
CA LEU A 524 -3.52 -6.47 15.39
C LEU A 524 -3.65 -6.28 16.91
N ASP A 525 -2.56 -6.45 17.66
CA ASP A 525 -2.57 -6.42 19.11
C ASP A 525 -2.49 -5.00 19.68
N VAL A 526 -2.09 -4.01 18.87
CA VAL A 526 -1.77 -2.66 19.34
C VAL A 526 -3.01 -1.86 19.75
N THR A 527 -4.04 -1.82 18.90
CA THR A 527 -5.29 -1.09 19.21
C THR A 527 -5.99 -1.63 20.47
N PRO A 528 -6.22 -2.93 20.66
CA PRO A 528 -6.78 -3.46 21.90
C PRO A 528 -5.98 -3.06 23.14
N THR A 529 -4.65 -3.16 23.06
CA THR A 529 -3.75 -2.85 24.19
C THR A 529 -3.80 -1.39 24.59
N LEU A 530 -3.66 -0.48 23.62
CA LEU A 530 -3.67 0.95 23.92
C LEU A 530 -5.03 1.41 24.44
N LEU A 531 -6.12 0.95 23.86
CA LEU A 531 -7.47 1.30 24.32
C LEU A 531 -7.77 0.71 25.69
N SER A 532 -7.35 -0.53 25.97
CA SER A 532 -7.49 -1.12 27.30
C SER A 532 -6.73 -0.29 28.35
N PHE A 533 -5.47 0.06 28.06
CA PHE A 533 -4.66 0.91 28.94
C PHE A 533 -5.31 2.28 29.19
N LEU A 534 -5.76 2.96 28.14
CA LEU A 534 -6.32 4.30 28.25
C LEU A 534 -7.67 4.30 28.98
N MET A 535 -8.56 3.35 28.66
CA MET A 535 -9.89 3.29 29.25
C MET A 535 -9.90 2.84 30.72
N ASN A 536 -8.89 2.08 31.15
CA ASN A 536 -8.80 1.64 32.53
C ASN A 536 -8.11 2.67 33.45
N ASN A 537 -7.25 3.53 32.88
CA ASN A 537 -6.40 4.42 33.67
C ASN A 537 -6.71 5.91 33.52
N TYR A 538 -7.54 6.29 32.52
CA TYR A 538 -7.90 7.69 32.27
C TYR A 538 -9.41 7.86 32.12
N SER A 539 -9.88 9.10 32.16
CA SER A 539 -11.30 9.44 31.97
C SER A 539 -11.72 9.24 30.51
N PHE A 540 -12.17 8.05 30.17
CA PHE A 540 -12.69 7.66 28.86
C PHE A 540 -14.13 7.19 28.91
N ASN A 541 -14.89 7.43 27.83
CA ASN A 541 -16.14 6.74 27.59
C ASN A 541 -15.83 5.27 27.29
N LYS A 542 -16.24 4.37 28.17
CA LYS A 542 -15.89 2.95 28.06
C LYS A 542 -16.65 2.27 26.94
N LEU A 543 -15.96 1.41 26.22
CA LEU A 543 -16.55 0.48 25.28
C LEU A 543 -17.26 -0.66 26.03
N GLU A 544 -18.44 -1.03 25.60
CA GLU A 544 -19.11 -2.23 26.11
C GLU A 544 -18.69 -3.48 25.34
N LYS A 545 -18.57 -3.35 24.02
CA LYS A 545 -18.27 -4.44 23.09
C LYS A 545 -17.23 -4.04 22.06
N THR A 546 -16.51 -5.03 21.57
CA THR A 546 -15.50 -4.89 20.50
C THR A 546 -15.69 -6.01 19.48
N ALA A 547 -15.02 -5.84 18.32
CA ALA A 547 -14.95 -6.86 17.28
C ALA A 547 -13.51 -7.05 16.77
N TRP A 548 -12.53 -6.74 17.60
CA TRP A 548 -11.12 -6.88 17.27
C TRP A 548 -10.70 -8.34 17.13
N LEU A 549 -9.82 -8.63 16.19
CA LEU A 549 -9.30 -9.98 15.96
C LEU A 549 -8.32 -10.43 17.05
N SER A 550 -7.73 -9.50 17.77
CA SER A 550 -6.80 -9.75 18.86
C SER A 550 -7.37 -9.31 20.22
N GLU A 551 -6.74 -9.81 21.28
CA GLU A 551 -6.99 -9.44 22.67
C GLU A 551 -5.94 -8.50 23.25
N GLY A 552 -4.86 -8.22 22.50
CA GLY A 552 -3.79 -7.31 22.87
C GLY A 552 -2.41 -7.96 22.90
N LEU A 553 -1.39 -7.13 23.17
CA LEU A 553 0.02 -7.52 23.22
C LEU A 553 0.30 -8.54 24.34
N ASP A 554 1.07 -9.56 24.02
CA ASP A 554 1.65 -10.43 25.05
C ASP A 554 2.94 -9.80 25.58
N THR A 555 3.06 -9.64 26.89
CA THR A 555 4.20 -9.02 27.56
C THR A 555 5.11 -10.02 28.25
N VAL A 556 4.98 -11.31 27.98
CA VAL A 556 5.85 -12.35 28.56
C VAL A 556 7.27 -12.25 27.96
N LYS A 557 8.29 -12.37 28.82
CA LYS A 557 9.68 -12.23 28.41
C LYS A 557 10.15 -13.39 27.55
N GLU A 558 9.72 -14.59 27.91
CA GLU A 558 10.10 -15.83 27.25
C GLU A 558 9.39 -15.98 25.90
N PHE A 559 9.99 -16.74 24.98
CA PHE A 559 9.38 -17.09 23.70
C PHE A 559 8.09 -17.89 23.91
N ARG A 560 6.99 -17.40 23.37
CA ARG A 560 5.70 -18.11 23.22
C ARG A 560 4.82 -17.38 22.21
N ASN A 561 3.78 -18.04 21.76
CA ASN A 561 2.69 -17.42 21.03
C ASN A 561 1.32 -17.82 21.61
N ILE A 562 0.49 -16.85 21.87
CA ILE A 562 -0.92 -17.05 22.32
C ILE A 562 -1.94 -16.60 21.26
N HIS A 563 -1.45 -16.06 20.13
CA HIS A 563 -2.26 -15.44 19.10
C HIS A 563 -2.47 -16.35 17.88
N LYS A 564 -3.55 -16.08 17.16
CA LYS A 564 -3.80 -16.58 15.81
C LYS A 564 -3.61 -15.41 14.86
N ILE A 565 -2.53 -15.40 14.08
CA ILE A 565 -2.13 -14.22 13.32
C ILE A 565 -2.28 -14.50 11.82
N PRO A 566 -3.32 -13.96 11.17
CA PRO A 566 -3.44 -13.99 9.71
C PRO A 566 -2.44 -13.02 9.09
N LEU A 567 -1.76 -13.46 8.02
CA LEU A 567 -0.72 -12.71 7.35
C LEU A 567 -1.03 -12.62 5.84
N MET A 568 -0.84 -11.44 5.27
CA MET A 568 -1.06 -11.14 3.86
C MET A 568 0.26 -10.76 3.19
N ARG A 569 0.65 -11.45 2.14
CA ARG A 569 1.84 -11.08 1.35
C ARG A 569 1.54 -9.94 0.40
N TYR A 570 0.34 -9.97 -0.18
CA TYR A 570 -0.14 -9.05 -1.22
C TYR A 570 -1.60 -8.70 -0.98
N LYS A 571 -2.09 -7.68 -1.68
CA LYS A 571 -3.52 -7.37 -1.73
C LYS A 571 -4.31 -8.59 -2.21
N GLY A 572 -5.45 -8.83 -1.60
CA GLY A 572 -6.44 -9.77 -2.11
C GLY A 572 -6.43 -11.16 -1.48
N SER A 573 -5.42 -11.57 -0.73
CA SER A 573 -5.43 -12.91 -0.13
C SER A 573 -4.68 -12.99 1.20
N ILE A 574 -5.24 -13.73 2.15
CA ILE A 574 -4.56 -14.13 3.39
C ILE A 574 -3.87 -15.46 3.11
N ASN A 575 -2.56 -15.41 2.88
CA ASN A 575 -1.78 -16.55 2.38
C ASN A 575 -1.07 -17.33 3.47
N ASP A 576 -0.74 -16.68 4.58
CA ASP A 576 0.06 -17.23 5.65
C ASP A 576 -0.68 -17.09 6.98
N TYR A 577 -0.37 -17.97 7.94
CA TYR A 577 -1.06 -18.01 9.22
C TYR A 577 -0.14 -18.52 10.32
N ILE A 578 0.00 -17.75 11.39
CA ILE A 578 0.69 -18.20 12.60
C ILE A 578 -0.37 -18.71 13.59
N TYR A 579 -0.17 -19.92 14.06
CA TYR A 579 -1.01 -20.61 15.01
C TYR A 579 -0.15 -21.37 16.01
N ASN A 580 -0.23 -21.04 17.28
CA ASN A 580 0.78 -21.45 18.27
C ASN A 580 2.19 -21.13 17.75
N ASP A 581 3.15 -22.01 17.93
CA ASP A 581 4.54 -21.86 17.44
C ASP A 581 4.71 -22.33 15.98
N TYR A 582 3.64 -22.37 15.20
CA TYR A 582 3.71 -22.81 13.80
C TYR A 582 3.27 -21.74 12.83
N MET A 583 3.93 -21.70 11.68
CA MET A 583 3.55 -20.91 10.52
C MET A 583 3.11 -21.82 9.39
N LEU A 584 1.88 -21.70 8.95
CA LEU A 584 1.39 -22.29 7.70
C LEU A 584 1.65 -21.33 6.55
N SER A 585 2.31 -21.79 5.49
CA SER A 585 2.63 -20.99 4.30
C SER A 585 2.65 -21.86 3.05
N ASP A 586 1.86 -21.50 2.02
CA ASP A 586 1.72 -22.27 0.77
C ASP A 586 1.38 -23.77 0.98
N GLY A 587 0.61 -24.09 2.00
CA GLY A 587 0.25 -25.47 2.37
C GLY A 587 1.37 -26.28 3.02
N ALA A 588 2.51 -25.66 3.32
CA ALA A 588 3.58 -26.24 4.11
C ALA A 588 3.58 -25.68 5.52
N LEU A 589 3.91 -26.51 6.51
CA LEU A 589 3.98 -26.13 7.91
C LEU A 589 5.42 -25.95 8.34
N TYR A 590 5.66 -24.92 9.14
CA TYR A 590 6.95 -24.57 9.70
C TYR A 590 6.80 -24.33 11.20
N GLN A 591 7.71 -24.86 12.00
CA GLN A 591 7.83 -24.53 13.42
C GLN A 591 8.69 -23.27 13.58
N ILE A 592 8.18 -22.30 14.34
CA ILE A 592 8.90 -21.07 14.70
C ILE A 592 9.76 -21.40 15.92
N ASN A 593 11.04 -21.04 15.90
CA ASN A 593 11.96 -21.23 16.99
C ASN A 593 12.21 -19.95 17.81
N GLU A 594 12.89 -20.06 18.94
CA GLU A 594 13.18 -18.95 19.87
C GLU A 594 13.96 -17.78 19.24
N ASN A 595 14.70 -18.04 18.17
CA ASN A 595 15.43 -17.00 17.41
C ASN A 595 14.60 -16.42 16.27
N PHE A 596 13.31 -16.66 16.27
CA PHE A 596 12.34 -16.20 15.27
C PHE A 596 12.65 -16.65 13.84
N GLY A 597 13.32 -17.81 13.70
CA GLY A 597 13.49 -18.53 12.42
C GLY A 597 12.48 -19.66 12.29
N ILE A 598 12.35 -20.24 11.10
CA ILE A 598 11.40 -21.32 10.84
C ILE A 598 12.07 -22.60 10.31
N ASN A 599 11.57 -23.75 10.80
CA ASN A 599 11.99 -25.07 10.36
C ASN A 599 10.80 -25.85 9.80
N LYS A 600 10.94 -26.45 8.61
CA LYS A 600 9.87 -27.21 7.96
C LYS A 600 9.47 -28.45 8.78
N VAL A 601 8.15 -28.64 8.97
CA VAL A 601 7.57 -29.76 9.69
C VAL A 601 6.69 -30.57 8.73
N ILE A 602 6.73 -31.92 8.88
CA ILE A 602 5.97 -32.84 8.04
C ILE A 602 5.04 -33.67 8.94
N GLU A 603 4.00 -33.00 9.46
CA GLU A 603 2.98 -33.62 10.29
C GLU A 603 1.60 -33.43 9.64
N LYS A 604 1.10 -34.45 8.93
CA LYS A 604 -0.10 -34.32 8.10
C LYS A 604 -1.34 -33.88 8.87
N GLU A 605 -1.57 -34.41 10.06
CA GLU A 605 -2.73 -34.08 10.88
C GLU A 605 -2.68 -32.64 11.38
N LEU A 606 -1.49 -32.18 11.78
CA LEU A 606 -1.29 -30.80 12.23
C LEU A 606 -1.44 -29.80 11.06
N ILE A 607 -0.85 -30.13 9.90
CA ILE A 607 -1.02 -29.34 8.67
C ILE A 607 -2.51 -29.20 8.34
N LYS A 608 -3.25 -30.31 8.40
CA LYS A 608 -4.69 -30.30 8.13
C LYS A 608 -5.45 -29.43 9.13
N SER A 609 -5.22 -29.61 10.43
CA SER A 609 -5.87 -28.87 11.48
C SER A 609 -5.65 -27.35 11.36
N ILE A 610 -4.42 -26.91 11.10
CA ILE A 610 -4.07 -25.49 10.94
C ILE A 610 -4.64 -24.94 9.62
N SER A 611 -4.62 -25.74 8.54
CA SER A 611 -5.23 -25.36 7.26
C SER A 611 -6.74 -25.18 7.38
N ASP A 612 -7.41 -26.09 8.09
CA ASP A 612 -8.84 -25.97 8.36
C ASP A 612 -9.17 -24.71 9.21
N SER A 613 -8.33 -24.40 10.22
CA SER A 613 -8.47 -23.18 11.02
C SER A 613 -8.29 -21.91 10.17
N LEU A 614 -7.32 -21.88 9.27
CA LEU A 614 -7.14 -20.76 8.33
C LEU A 614 -8.34 -20.61 7.39
N LEU A 615 -8.84 -21.72 6.85
CA LEU A 615 -9.99 -21.70 5.95
C LEU A 615 -11.25 -21.17 6.66
N GLU A 616 -11.51 -21.60 7.89
CA GLU A 616 -12.61 -21.07 8.70
C GLU A 616 -12.44 -19.57 8.99
N PHE A 617 -11.22 -19.12 9.30
CA PHE A 617 -10.94 -17.72 9.48
C PHE A 617 -11.22 -16.92 8.18
N LYS A 618 -10.76 -17.40 7.02
CA LYS A 618 -11.01 -16.75 5.72
C LYS A 618 -12.51 -16.63 5.42
N LYS A 619 -13.28 -17.69 5.67
CA LYS A 619 -14.73 -17.69 5.48
C LYS A 619 -15.42 -16.67 6.38
N LEU A 620 -15.04 -16.66 7.66
CA LEU A 620 -15.58 -15.72 8.65
C LEU A 620 -15.24 -14.28 8.26
N ASN A 621 -13.96 -14.00 7.98
CA ASN A 621 -13.47 -12.68 7.60
C ASN A 621 -14.23 -12.13 6.38
N ARG A 622 -14.36 -12.95 5.34
CA ARG A 622 -15.12 -12.59 4.15
C ARG A 622 -16.59 -12.29 4.45
N TYR A 623 -17.24 -13.13 5.23
CA TYR A 623 -18.65 -12.96 5.61
C TYR A 623 -18.86 -11.62 6.33
N VAL A 624 -18.06 -11.33 7.36
CA VAL A 624 -18.26 -10.12 8.17
C VAL A 624 -17.97 -8.85 7.38
N ILE A 625 -17.01 -8.89 6.46
CA ILE A 625 -16.68 -7.76 5.58
C ILE A 625 -17.79 -7.54 4.54
N GLN A 626 -18.17 -8.57 3.78
CA GLN A 626 -19.12 -8.41 2.68
C GLN A 626 -20.56 -8.16 3.12
N LYS A 627 -20.93 -8.63 4.29
CA LYS A 627 -22.28 -8.49 4.82
C LYS A 627 -22.43 -7.35 5.84
N ASN A 628 -21.40 -6.54 6.05
CA ASN A 628 -21.36 -5.53 7.12
C ASN A 628 -21.72 -6.13 8.49
N ARG A 629 -20.96 -7.15 8.91
CA ARG A 629 -21.18 -7.91 10.14
C ARG A 629 -19.98 -7.90 11.08
N ILE A 630 -19.07 -6.94 10.92
CA ILE A 630 -17.95 -6.75 11.85
C ILE A 630 -18.50 -6.19 13.16
N PHE A 631 -19.20 -5.05 13.09
CA PHE A 631 -19.72 -4.35 14.27
C PHE A 631 -21.11 -3.77 13.97
N PRO A 632 -22.07 -3.82 14.91
CA PRO A 632 -23.39 -3.23 14.72
C PRO A 632 -23.32 -1.71 14.56
N ASP A 633 -23.96 -1.14 13.53
CA ASP A 633 -24.06 0.30 13.35
C ASP A 633 -24.67 1.00 14.57
N SER A 634 -25.65 0.38 15.22
CA SER A 634 -26.33 0.91 16.42
C SER A 634 -25.43 1.04 17.65
N LEU A 635 -24.32 0.30 17.71
CA LEU A 635 -23.33 0.37 18.79
C LEU A 635 -22.13 1.25 18.42
N ASN A 636 -22.04 1.70 17.17
CA ASN A 636 -20.93 2.51 16.70
C ASN A 636 -21.15 4.01 17.02
N ILE A 637 -21.11 4.33 18.29
CA ILE A 637 -21.26 5.69 18.81
C ILE A 637 -20.08 6.62 18.47
N TYR A 638 -19.03 6.06 17.93
CA TYR A 638 -17.79 6.79 17.54
C TYR A 638 -17.80 7.24 16.09
N ARG A 639 -18.82 6.81 15.32
CA ARG A 639 -19.04 7.26 13.97
C ARG A 639 -19.80 8.60 13.98
N ASN A 640 -19.50 9.48 13.01
CA ASN A 640 -20.27 10.70 12.80
C ASN A 640 -21.74 10.40 12.48
N SER A 641 -22.62 11.41 12.72
CA SER A 641 -24.02 11.34 12.36
C SER A 641 -24.21 10.88 10.92
N VAL A 642 -24.93 9.79 10.73
CA VAL A 642 -25.27 9.24 9.41
C VAL A 642 -26.28 10.18 8.75
N ILE A 643 -26.08 10.52 7.48
CA ILE A 643 -27.06 11.23 6.69
C ILE A 643 -28.20 10.26 6.39
N GLU A 644 -29.41 10.58 6.81
CA GLU A 644 -30.59 9.77 6.51
C GLU A 644 -31.07 10.07 5.08
N PHE A 645 -31.32 9.01 4.33
CA PHE A 645 -31.86 9.08 2.98
C PHE A 645 -33.28 8.54 2.96
N SER A 646 -34.17 9.18 2.24
CA SER A 646 -35.48 8.64 1.93
C SER A 646 -35.38 7.39 1.04
N GLU A 647 -36.42 6.55 1.04
CA GLU A 647 -36.43 5.34 0.21
C GLU A 647 -36.27 5.64 -1.30
N GLY A 648 -36.85 6.78 -1.77
CA GLY A 648 -36.65 7.23 -3.14
C GLY A 648 -35.21 7.59 -3.45
N GLU A 649 -34.51 8.31 -2.55
CA GLU A 649 -33.10 8.64 -2.70
C GLU A 649 -32.21 7.39 -2.65
N LEU A 650 -32.53 6.44 -1.77
CA LEU A 650 -31.81 5.16 -1.73
C LEU A 650 -31.94 4.38 -3.04
N GLN A 651 -33.12 4.38 -3.69
CA GLN A 651 -33.29 3.75 -5.00
C GLN A 651 -32.45 4.42 -6.07
N ILE A 652 -32.40 5.75 -6.08
CA ILE A 652 -31.57 6.53 -7.02
C ILE A 652 -30.09 6.23 -6.78
N ILE A 653 -29.63 6.28 -5.53
CA ILE A 653 -28.26 5.95 -5.16
C ILE A 653 -27.89 4.53 -5.61
N ARG A 654 -28.68 3.52 -5.27
CA ARG A 654 -28.42 2.13 -5.68
C ARG A 654 -28.32 1.94 -7.18
N LYS A 655 -29.15 2.67 -7.95
CA LYS A 655 -29.12 2.64 -9.41
C LYS A 655 -27.88 3.28 -9.98
N LEU A 656 -27.47 4.44 -9.47
CA LEU A 656 -26.38 5.23 -10.00
C LEU A 656 -25.01 4.71 -9.57
N THR A 657 -24.89 4.20 -8.34
CA THR A 657 -23.62 3.80 -7.75
C THR A 657 -23.35 2.30 -7.85
N ARG A 658 -24.18 1.57 -8.61
CA ARG A 658 -24.01 0.12 -8.77
C ARG A 658 -22.65 -0.21 -9.39
N ASN A 659 -21.83 -0.96 -8.65
CA ASN A 659 -20.47 -1.35 -9.00
C ASN A 659 -19.44 -0.21 -9.07
N LEU A 660 -19.77 1.01 -8.61
CA LEU A 660 -18.85 2.12 -8.52
C LEU A 660 -18.19 2.18 -7.14
N ASN A 661 -16.90 2.48 -7.08
CA ASN A 661 -16.23 2.88 -5.86
C ASN A 661 -16.48 4.38 -5.56
N PHE A 662 -15.98 4.91 -4.44
CA PHE A 662 -16.25 6.31 -4.06
C PHE A 662 -15.59 7.32 -5.00
N ASP A 663 -14.44 7.03 -5.60
CA ASP A 663 -13.78 7.91 -6.58
C ASP A 663 -14.61 7.98 -7.87
N GLU A 664 -15.11 6.85 -8.35
CA GLU A 664 -16.02 6.78 -9.49
C GLU A 664 -17.36 7.47 -9.19
N CYS A 665 -17.88 7.31 -7.97
CA CYS A 665 -19.07 8.03 -7.51
C CYS A 665 -18.84 9.56 -7.47
N PHE A 666 -17.66 9.99 -7.05
CA PHE A 666 -17.30 11.41 -7.05
C PHE A 666 -17.18 11.96 -8.49
N ASN A 667 -16.55 11.23 -9.40
CA ASN A 667 -16.48 11.62 -10.80
C ASN A 667 -17.88 11.74 -11.42
N LEU A 668 -18.79 10.81 -11.11
CA LEU A 668 -20.19 10.88 -11.52
C LEU A 668 -20.91 12.10 -10.90
N ALA A 669 -20.66 12.40 -9.62
CA ALA A 669 -21.22 13.58 -8.95
C ALA A 669 -20.74 14.88 -9.62
N LYS A 670 -19.45 14.94 -9.97
CA LYS A 670 -18.84 16.08 -10.67
C LYS A 670 -19.45 16.27 -12.06
N GLU A 671 -19.55 15.22 -12.85
CA GLU A 671 -20.22 15.27 -14.16
C GLU A 671 -21.67 15.70 -14.04
N THR A 672 -22.41 15.16 -13.07
CA THR A 672 -23.80 15.52 -12.78
C THR A 672 -23.95 17.01 -12.41
N ALA A 673 -23.02 17.54 -11.62
CA ALA A 673 -22.97 18.95 -11.23
C ALA A 673 -22.72 19.88 -12.44
N PHE A 674 -21.78 19.52 -13.32
CA PHE A 674 -21.53 20.30 -14.54
C PHE A 674 -22.68 20.23 -15.53
N ASN A 675 -23.46 19.15 -15.51
CA ASN A 675 -24.74 19.07 -16.25
C ASN A 675 -25.89 19.81 -15.57
N LYS A 676 -25.64 20.59 -14.51
CA LYS A 676 -26.58 21.41 -13.75
C LYS A 676 -27.67 20.64 -12.99
N ASP A 677 -27.53 19.32 -12.83
CA ASP A 677 -28.40 18.52 -11.96
C ASP A 677 -27.85 18.57 -10.51
N TYR A 678 -27.94 19.75 -9.89
CA TYR A 678 -27.36 20.02 -8.59
C TYR A 678 -27.96 19.15 -7.46
N ILE A 679 -29.23 18.82 -7.57
CA ILE A 679 -29.92 17.98 -6.57
C ILE A 679 -29.31 16.57 -6.56
N LYS A 680 -29.16 15.98 -7.74
CA LYS A 680 -28.57 14.64 -7.87
C LYS A 680 -27.08 14.64 -7.54
N ALA A 681 -26.34 15.69 -7.92
CA ALA A 681 -24.94 15.85 -7.55
C ALA A 681 -24.77 15.90 -6.03
N ARG A 682 -25.59 16.69 -5.31
CA ARG A 682 -25.62 16.73 -3.84
C ARG A 682 -26.00 15.40 -3.20
N LEU A 683 -26.92 14.67 -3.82
CA LEU A 683 -27.29 13.33 -3.36
C LEU A 683 -26.10 12.36 -3.40
N LEU A 684 -25.34 12.38 -4.51
CA LEU A 684 -24.11 11.57 -4.64
C LEU A 684 -23.02 12.04 -3.68
N CYS A 685 -22.82 13.36 -3.52
CA CYS A 685 -21.90 13.89 -2.51
C CYS A 685 -22.30 13.46 -1.10
N ASN A 686 -23.57 13.54 -0.75
CA ASN A 686 -24.08 13.08 0.55
C ASN A 686 -23.85 11.58 0.76
N TYR A 687 -24.03 10.77 -0.28
CA TYR A 687 -23.72 9.33 -0.23
C TYR A 687 -22.25 9.09 0.08
N ILE A 688 -21.33 9.80 -0.58
CA ILE A 688 -19.89 9.71 -0.30
C ILE A 688 -19.58 10.18 1.13
N LEU A 689 -20.10 11.36 1.52
CA LEU A 689 -19.86 11.98 2.82
C LEU A 689 -20.45 11.17 3.99
N ASN A 690 -21.43 10.32 3.73
CA ASN A 690 -21.98 9.42 4.73
C ASN A 690 -20.96 8.33 5.13
N GLU A 691 -20.14 7.88 4.20
CA GLU A 691 -19.08 6.89 4.45
C GLU A 691 -17.73 7.56 4.74
N LEU A 692 -17.42 8.66 4.06
CA LEU A 692 -16.17 9.41 4.14
C LEU A 692 -16.43 10.87 4.54
N PRO A 693 -16.74 11.14 5.82
CA PRO A 693 -17.21 12.45 6.27
C PRO A 693 -16.19 13.59 6.08
N ASN A 694 -14.92 13.28 5.91
CA ASN A 694 -13.85 14.25 5.67
C ASN A 694 -13.42 14.36 4.20
N HIS A 695 -14.16 13.74 3.28
CA HIS A 695 -13.83 13.80 1.85
C HIS A 695 -13.93 15.24 1.35
N ALA A 696 -12.77 15.92 1.24
CA ALA A 696 -12.69 17.35 0.95
C ALA A 696 -13.30 17.69 -0.42
N ASP A 697 -13.00 16.91 -1.46
CA ASP A 697 -13.54 17.12 -2.81
C ASP A 697 -15.06 17.03 -2.85
N ALA A 698 -15.63 15.96 -2.27
CA ALA A 698 -17.09 15.78 -2.28
C ALA A 698 -17.81 16.88 -1.49
N ARG A 699 -17.23 17.34 -0.38
CA ARG A 699 -17.80 18.42 0.41
C ARG A 699 -17.66 19.77 -0.28
N THR A 700 -16.53 20.02 -0.94
CA THR A 700 -16.32 21.22 -1.74
C THR A 700 -17.26 21.27 -2.94
N LEU A 701 -17.43 20.14 -3.66
CA LEU A 701 -18.41 20.05 -4.74
C LEU A 701 -19.84 20.28 -4.25
N LYS A 702 -20.21 19.73 -3.09
CA LYS A 702 -21.49 19.99 -2.44
C LYS A 702 -21.67 21.48 -2.17
N GLY A 703 -20.67 22.13 -1.57
CA GLY A 703 -20.65 23.56 -1.34
C GLY A 703 -20.80 24.38 -2.62
N ARG A 704 -20.05 24.04 -3.67
CA ARG A 704 -20.18 24.70 -5.00
C ARG A 704 -21.57 24.54 -5.58
N THR A 705 -22.18 23.35 -5.53
CA THR A 705 -23.54 23.12 -6.06
C THR A 705 -24.60 23.83 -5.25
N LEU A 706 -24.40 24.07 -3.96
CA LEU A 706 -25.26 24.91 -3.14
C LEU A 706 -25.14 26.39 -3.53
N ALA A 707 -23.90 26.86 -3.75
CA ALA A 707 -23.65 28.24 -4.19
C ALA A 707 -24.22 28.52 -5.59
N TRP A 708 -24.13 27.57 -6.51
CA TRP A 708 -24.72 27.63 -7.86
C TRP A 708 -26.27 27.63 -7.83
N ASP A 709 -26.85 27.10 -6.75
CA ASP A 709 -28.29 27.07 -6.46
C ASP A 709 -28.70 28.23 -5.52
N GLU A 710 -27.85 29.24 -5.39
CA GLU A 710 -28.03 30.45 -4.58
C GLU A 710 -28.27 30.22 -3.08
N LYS A 711 -27.96 29.02 -2.57
CA LYS A 711 -28.03 28.63 -1.15
C LYS A 711 -26.74 28.99 -0.43
N PHE A 712 -26.45 30.31 -0.37
CA PHE A 712 -25.13 30.80 0.05
C PHE A 712 -24.76 30.45 1.49
N GLU A 713 -25.71 30.54 2.44
CA GLU A 713 -25.42 30.20 3.85
C GLU A 713 -25.05 28.69 4.05
N GLU A 714 -25.81 27.81 3.38
CA GLU A 714 -25.55 26.39 3.42
C GLU A 714 -24.20 26.06 2.74
N ALA A 715 -23.92 26.74 1.61
CA ALA A 715 -22.65 26.57 0.89
C ALA A 715 -21.47 27.02 1.74
N GLU A 716 -21.56 28.18 2.40
CA GLU A 716 -20.52 28.72 3.28
C GLU A 716 -20.21 27.74 4.42
N LYS A 717 -21.24 27.19 5.06
CA LYS A 717 -21.10 26.21 6.14
C LYS A 717 -20.34 24.97 5.70
N GLU A 718 -20.68 24.41 4.54
CA GLU A 718 -19.99 23.22 4.00
C GLU A 718 -18.53 23.54 3.65
N LEU A 719 -18.27 24.66 2.96
CA LEU A 719 -16.93 25.06 2.54
C LEU A 719 -16.01 25.43 3.73
N LEU A 720 -16.51 26.18 4.71
CA LEU A 720 -15.75 26.48 5.93
C LEU A 720 -15.44 25.21 6.73
N SER A 721 -16.32 24.22 6.69
CA SER A 721 -16.05 22.90 7.29
C SER A 721 -14.84 22.23 6.63
N VAL A 722 -14.66 22.36 5.30
CA VAL A 722 -13.47 21.85 4.60
C VAL A 722 -12.22 22.61 5.04
N VAL A 723 -12.26 23.95 5.03
CA VAL A 723 -11.11 24.79 5.47
C VAL A 723 -10.68 24.45 6.90
N LYS A 724 -11.64 24.16 7.79
CA LYS A 724 -11.35 23.78 9.16
C LYS A 724 -10.65 22.43 9.27
N ARG A 725 -11.08 21.43 8.48
CA ARG A 725 -10.61 20.05 8.55
C ARG A 725 -9.39 19.78 7.67
N SER A 726 -9.32 20.47 6.53
CA SER A 726 -8.26 20.35 5.54
C SER A 726 -7.72 21.74 5.20
N PRO A 727 -7.00 22.40 6.12
CA PRO A 727 -6.61 23.80 5.99
C PRO A 727 -5.67 24.10 4.83
N PHE A 728 -5.07 23.05 4.23
CA PHE A 728 -4.17 23.14 3.08
C PHE A 728 -4.85 22.77 1.75
N TYR A 729 -6.16 22.48 1.76
CA TYR A 729 -6.93 22.15 0.56
C TYR A 729 -7.39 23.43 -0.17
N TYR A 730 -6.58 23.87 -1.13
CA TYR A 730 -6.74 25.17 -1.79
C TYR A 730 -8.08 25.37 -2.52
N ASP A 731 -8.66 24.30 -3.11
CA ASP A 731 -9.91 24.40 -3.89
C ASP A 731 -11.11 24.86 -3.05
N SER A 732 -11.10 24.58 -1.74
CA SER A 732 -12.13 25.09 -0.83
C SER A 732 -12.05 26.61 -0.63
N TYR A 733 -10.83 27.18 -0.63
CA TYR A 733 -10.65 28.63 -0.58
C TYR A 733 -11.10 29.30 -1.87
N LEU A 734 -10.79 28.72 -3.03
CA LEU A 734 -11.29 29.19 -4.32
C LEU A 734 -12.83 29.16 -4.36
N ALA A 735 -13.43 28.07 -3.87
CA ALA A 735 -14.89 27.95 -3.81
C ALA A 735 -15.54 28.99 -2.89
N LEU A 736 -14.91 29.32 -1.74
CA LEU A 736 -15.37 30.38 -0.84
C LEU A 736 -15.23 31.76 -1.48
N LEU A 737 -14.14 32.03 -2.18
CA LEU A 737 -13.94 33.28 -2.90
C LEU A 737 -14.99 33.48 -4.00
N ASP A 738 -15.34 32.41 -4.74
CA ASP A 738 -16.44 32.44 -5.72
C ASP A 738 -17.79 32.69 -5.03
N LEU A 739 -18.06 32.01 -3.93
CA LEU A 739 -19.29 32.21 -3.14
C LEU A 739 -19.41 33.65 -2.66
N TYR A 740 -18.36 34.22 -2.05
CA TYR A 740 -18.39 35.60 -1.55
C TYR A 740 -18.50 36.61 -2.65
N TRP A 741 -17.96 36.32 -3.85
CA TRP A 741 -18.17 37.10 -5.04
C TRP A 741 -19.66 37.14 -5.47
N TRP A 742 -20.31 35.96 -5.52
CA TRP A 742 -21.73 35.87 -5.94
C TRP A 742 -22.70 36.38 -4.88
N SER A 743 -22.39 36.21 -3.61
CA SER A 743 -23.21 36.67 -2.49
C SER A 743 -22.93 38.13 -2.07
N ASN A 744 -22.05 38.85 -2.78
CA ASN A 744 -21.65 40.23 -2.51
C ASN A 744 -21.04 40.45 -1.08
N GLN A 745 -20.32 39.45 -0.55
CA GLN A 745 -19.67 39.46 0.76
C GLN A 745 -18.15 39.65 0.62
N HIS A 746 -17.72 40.76 -0.02
CA HIS A 746 -16.31 40.93 -0.45
C HIS A 746 -15.33 41.06 0.71
N GLU A 747 -15.75 41.59 1.88
CA GLU A 747 -14.91 41.66 3.08
C GLU A 747 -14.49 40.27 3.53
N LYS A 748 -15.36 39.24 3.48
CA LYS A 748 -15.02 37.87 3.79
C LYS A 748 -13.99 37.28 2.84
N SER A 749 -13.87 37.81 1.63
CA SER A 749 -12.82 37.39 0.69
C SER A 749 -11.41 37.73 1.21
N ILE A 750 -11.28 38.89 1.89
CA ILE A 750 -9.99 39.28 2.51
C ILE A 750 -9.66 38.32 3.64
N GLU A 751 -10.62 38.05 4.53
CA GLU A 751 -10.41 37.17 5.69
C GLU A 751 -10.02 35.76 5.26
N ILE A 752 -10.71 35.17 4.29
CA ILE A 752 -10.43 33.81 3.85
C ILE A 752 -9.11 33.74 3.07
N THR A 753 -8.75 34.78 2.32
CA THR A 753 -7.45 34.87 1.64
C THR A 753 -6.33 34.98 2.63
N GLN A 754 -6.47 35.85 3.65
CA GLN A 754 -5.48 35.94 4.72
C GLN A 754 -5.25 34.59 5.39
N LYS A 755 -6.32 33.84 5.67
CA LYS A 755 -6.24 32.50 6.22
C LYS A 755 -5.55 31.50 5.27
N ALA A 756 -5.73 31.63 3.95
CA ALA A 756 -5.00 30.84 2.97
C ALA A 756 -3.49 31.14 3.03
N PHE A 757 -3.11 32.41 3.07
CA PHE A 757 -1.72 32.85 3.13
C PHE A 757 -1.06 32.49 4.48
N ASP A 758 -1.78 32.56 5.59
CA ASP A 758 -1.30 32.08 6.90
C ASP A 758 -0.98 30.57 6.87
N ASN A 759 -1.72 29.82 6.04
CA ASN A 759 -1.43 28.41 5.74
C ASN A 759 -0.42 28.24 4.60
N LYS A 760 0.22 29.32 4.13
CA LYS A 760 1.22 29.32 3.05
C LYS A 760 0.70 28.75 1.70
N LEU A 761 -0.59 28.94 1.45
CA LEU A 761 -1.21 28.59 0.17
C LEU A 761 -1.03 29.77 -0.83
N GLU A 762 0.17 29.84 -1.41
CA GLU A 762 0.47 30.83 -2.44
C GLU A 762 -0.05 30.30 -3.79
N ASN A 763 -1.25 30.73 -4.15
CA ASN A 763 -1.87 30.38 -5.42
C ASN A 763 -2.29 31.66 -6.17
N SER A 764 -1.91 31.77 -7.45
CA SER A 764 -2.19 32.93 -8.28
C SER A 764 -3.70 33.21 -8.45
N ASP A 765 -4.51 32.15 -8.49
CA ASP A 765 -5.96 32.29 -8.63
C ASP A 765 -6.61 32.85 -7.36
N ILE A 766 -6.08 32.51 -6.17
CA ILE A 766 -6.51 33.10 -4.89
C ILE A 766 -6.21 34.60 -4.90
N SER A 767 -4.98 34.97 -5.27
CA SER A 767 -4.57 36.37 -5.34
C SER A 767 -5.36 37.16 -6.39
N PHE A 768 -5.66 36.53 -7.53
CA PHE A 768 -6.48 37.17 -8.56
C PHE A 768 -7.92 37.39 -8.13
N LYS A 769 -8.54 36.42 -7.46
CA LYS A 769 -9.89 36.56 -6.90
C LYS A 769 -9.96 37.63 -5.81
N LEU A 770 -8.90 37.74 -4.99
CA LEU A 770 -8.76 38.79 -3.99
C LEU A 770 -8.71 40.19 -4.66
N ALA A 771 -7.90 40.34 -5.72
CA ALA A 771 -7.85 41.60 -6.48
C ALA A 771 -9.21 41.98 -7.05
N LYS A 772 -9.96 40.99 -7.58
CA LYS A 772 -11.36 41.23 -8.02
C LYS A 772 -12.26 41.67 -6.86
N ALA A 773 -12.12 41.10 -5.66
CA ALA A 773 -12.91 41.51 -4.50
C ALA A 773 -12.60 42.95 -4.08
N TYR A 774 -11.32 43.36 -4.08
CA TYR A 774 -10.91 44.73 -3.77
C TYR A 774 -11.55 45.77 -4.73
N THR A 775 -11.66 45.44 -6.02
CA THR A 775 -12.32 46.36 -6.99
C THR A 775 -13.80 46.54 -6.70
N ARG A 776 -14.49 45.58 -6.13
CA ARG A 776 -15.89 45.69 -5.70
C ARG A 776 -16.08 46.52 -4.41
N MET A 777 -14.97 46.71 -3.69
CA MET A 777 -14.94 47.53 -2.48
C MET A 777 -14.33 48.91 -2.71
N ASP A 778 -14.21 49.29 -3.99
CA ASP A 778 -13.58 50.56 -4.43
C ASP A 778 -12.12 50.75 -3.97
N SER A 779 -11.44 49.63 -3.57
CA SER A 779 -10.02 49.57 -3.16
C SER A 779 -9.12 49.25 -4.34
N ASN A 780 -9.10 50.12 -5.34
CA ASN A 780 -8.40 49.89 -6.59
C ASN A 780 -6.87 49.88 -6.45
N ASP A 781 -6.32 50.59 -5.46
CA ASP A 781 -4.89 50.63 -5.21
C ASP A 781 -4.36 49.25 -4.72
N GLU A 782 -5.07 48.61 -3.80
CA GLU A 782 -4.76 47.26 -3.32
C GLU A 782 -4.91 46.22 -4.44
N ALA A 783 -5.98 46.33 -5.22
CA ALA A 783 -6.19 45.48 -6.39
C ALA A 783 -5.02 45.63 -7.39
N LYS A 784 -4.57 46.85 -7.63
CA LYS A 784 -3.49 47.18 -8.55
C LYS A 784 -2.16 46.57 -8.09
N GLN A 785 -1.80 46.69 -6.80
CA GLN A 785 -0.58 46.12 -6.24
C GLN A 785 -0.51 44.60 -6.45
N ILE A 786 -1.61 43.90 -6.18
CA ILE A 786 -1.71 42.46 -6.38
C ILE A 786 -1.55 42.12 -7.86
N MET A 787 -2.23 42.84 -8.74
CA MET A 787 -2.21 42.59 -10.17
C MET A 787 -0.87 42.90 -10.82
N ASP A 788 -0.16 43.93 -10.39
CA ASP A 788 1.20 44.24 -10.87
C ASP A 788 2.17 43.14 -10.50
N SER A 789 2.02 42.54 -9.32
CA SER A 789 2.80 41.36 -8.88
C SER A 789 2.47 40.14 -9.73
N LEU A 790 1.20 39.85 -9.97
CA LEU A 790 0.76 38.70 -10.78
C LEU A 790 1.21 38.82 -12.23
N VAL A 791 1.09 39.99 -12.87
CA VAL A 791 1.54 40.23 -14.25
C VAL A 791 3.06 40.12 -14.36
N LYS A 792 3.81 40.52 -13.33
CA LYS A 792 5.27 40.36 -13.29
C LYS A 792 5.68 38.87 -13.25
N ILE A 793 4.95 38.05 -12.51
CA ILE A 793 5.24 36.60 -12.36
C ILE A 793 4.72 35.83 -13.59
N TYR A 794 3.57 36.22 -14.12
CA TYR A 794 2.89 35.57 -15.24
C TYR A 794 2.68 36.51 -16.43
N PRO A 795 3.77 36.94 -17.13
CA PRO A 795 3.73 37.98 -18.14
C PRO A 795 2.93 37.62 -19.40
N ASP A 796 2.66 36.34 -19.64
CA ASP A 796 1.91 35.84 -20.79
C ASP A 796 0.43 35.57 -20.49
N ASN A 797 -0.04 35.77 -19.25
CA ASN A 797 -1.44 35.55 -18.88
C ASN A 797 -2.31 36.73 -19.34
N ILE A 798 -3.06 36.51 -20.43
CA ILE A 798 -3.91 37.54 -21.06
C ILE A 798 -4.98 38.04 -20.11
N GLU A 799 -5.58 37.20 -19.28
CA GLU A 799 -6.62 37.59 -18.33
C GLU A 799 -6.04 38.54 -17.27
N TYR A 800 -4.86 38.22 -16.70
CA TYR A 800 -4.23 39.08 -15.71
C TYR A 800 -3.82 40.43 -16.30
N ILE A 801 -3.23 40.44 -17.50
CA ILE A 801 -2.87 41.68 -18.21
C ILE A 801 -4.08 42.54 -18.48
N THR A 802 -5.18 41.94 -18.97
CA THR A 802 -6.39 42.66 -19.31
C THR A 802 -7.04 43.27 -18.09
N PHE A 803 -7.15 42.49 -17.01
CA PHE A 803 -7.71 42.98 -15.76
C PHE A 803 -6.84 44.08 -15.13
N ASN A 804 -5.51 43.91 -15.12
CA ASN A 804 -4.57 44.92 -14.61
C ASN A 804 -4.68 46.26 -15.36
N LYS A 805 -4.89 46.22 -16.69
CA LYS A 805 -5.12 47.45 -17.50
C LYS A 805 -6.45 48.10 -17.23
N SER A 806 -7.47 47.41 -16.77
CA SER A 806 -8.77 47.98 -16.41
C SER A 806 -8.77 48.70 -15.05
N LEU A 807 -7.75 48.43 -14.22
CA LEU A 807 -7.53 49.13 -12.94
C LEU A 807 -6.87 50.49 -13.24
N LYS A 808 -7.64 51.56 -13.16
CA LYS A 808 -7.13 52.92 -13.40
C LYS A 808 -6.85 53.64 -12.07
#